data_93290923d342a18e6a1e7f455b675ff0
#
_entry.id   93290923d342a18e6a1e7f455b675ff0
#
_cell.length_a   1.000
_cell.length_b   1.000
_cell.length_c   1.000
_cell.angle_alpha   90.00
_cell.angle_beta   90.00
_cell.angle_gamma   90.00
#
_symmetry.space_group_name_H-M   'P 1'
#
loop_
_entity.id
_entity.type
_entity.pdbx_description
1 polymer ?
#
loop_
_entity_poly.entity_id
_entity_poly.type
_entity_poly.pdbx_seq_one_letter_code
_entity_poly.pdbx_strand_id
1 'polypeptide(L)'
;MDKLFLLDAYALIYRSYYAFMKNPRINSKGLNTSCIMGFCNTLNEILTKEKPTHIGVAFDHGKTFRHEAFPAYKAQREETPEDIKLSVPIIKNILDAYHIPILQVDGFEADDVIGTLATKAGEKGVETYMLTPDKDYGQLVKDNVYMYRPQHGGGYEKLGTKEIEEKYSITSPLQVIDLLALMGDSADNFPGCPGVGEKTAIKLVNEFGNVENLIENSSKIKGKLREKVEGAIEDIKMSKFLATIRTDVPVALDMDNLKLVEANKEKLDEIFTELEFKSFANRVLKKPQQKPTNASLELDLFAENPTNGQDEQKNANFESIKTVEHKYKLIDNEEDAKRLYDYLFTKQILSLDTETTSTHAVDAELVGLSFAVEEKEAFYVAIPSDREEALKFVNIFKPLYENPKIMKVGQNIKYDYEVLMNYGVEIQGKMFDTMIAHYLIQPELYHNMDYLAEVYLHYQTVHIEDLIGPKGKNQKSMRDLAPSEVYEYAAEDADITLRLKNVLEPKLKELNLEELFWNVEMPLVPVLAHMEMNGVCIDTNTLKETSVNLTNRLTEIERHIYELAGESFNIASPRQVGEILFGKMKIVDKPKKTKTGQYVTSEEVLQQLRSKSPIIDEILNYRGLKKLLSTYVDSLPKLINPRTGRIHASFNQAITSTGRLSSSDPNLQNIPVRDDDGKEIRRCFIPEPGCLFFSADYSQIELRIMAHLSEDPNMTEAFREGNDIHAATAAKIWHEDISQVTDAQRKKAKTANFGIIYGITTFGLAQRMNIENKEAKQIIEDYFHTFPGVKAYMEKSKEIVREKGYAETLFHRRRYLPDINSHNGTVRGFAERNAINAPIQGSEADIIKVAMVRIFKRFKAEDIKSKMIIQVHDELNFSVYPEEKEKVEEIVVEEMQNAYQLNVPLVADAGWGNNWLEAH
;
A
#
# COMPACT_ATOMS: atom_id res chain seq x y z
N MET A 1 -35.26 13.95 -27.50
CA MET A 1 -35.74 14.22 -26.16
C MET A 1 -34.64 14.95 -25.42
N ASP A 2 -35.00 15.97 -24.65
CA ASP A 2 -33.97 16.65 -23.83
C ASP A 2 -33.53 15.74 -22.70
N LYS A 3 -32.20 15.66 -22.51
CA LYS A 3 -31.55 14.81 -21.53
C LYS A 3 -30.74 15.69 -20.57
N LEU A 4 -31.19 15.80 -19.32
CA LEU A 4 -30.55 16.63 -18.29
C LEU A 4 -29.74 15.78 -17.32
N PHE A 5 -28.45 16.13 -17.09
CA PHE A 5 -27.62 15.59 -16.03
C PHE A 5 -27.41 16.64 -14.94
N LEU A 6 -27.69 16.25 -13.70
CA LEU A 6 -27.41 17.02 -12.49
C LEU A 6 -26.38 16.26 -11.64
N LEU A 7 -25.22 16.85 -11.43
CA LEU A 7 -24.08 16.23 -10.75
C LEU A 7 -23.92 16.77 -9.33
N ASP A 8 -23.78 15.88 -8.37
CA ASP A 8 -23.39 16.21 -7.00
C ASP A 8 -21.85 16.31 -6.90
N ALA A 9 -21.35 17.55 -6.82
CA ALA A 9 -19.91 17.82 -6.90
C ALA A 9 -19.14 17.18 -5.74
N TYR A 10 -19.58 17.43 -4.49
CA TYR A 10 -18.82 16.94 -3.34
C TYR A 10 -18.83 15.43 -3.24
N ALA A 11 -19.95 14.78 -3.53
CA ALA A 11 -20.03 13.32 -3.53
C ALA A 11 -19.06 12.69 -4.54
N LEU A 12 -18.88 13.28 -5.72
CA LEU A 12 -17.92 12.82 -6.74
C LEU A 12 -16.46 13.16 -6.37
N ILE A 13 -16.20 14.32 -5.78
CA ILE A 13 -14.88 14.76 -5.34
C ILE A 13 -14.39 13.86 -4.19
N TYR A 14 -15.23 13.60 -3.18
CA TYR A 14 -14.88 12.68 -2.07
C TYR A 14 -14.67 11.25 -2.55
N ARG A 15 -15.49 10.77 -3.49
CA ARG A 15 -15.29 9.46 -4.11
C ARG A 15 -13.90 9.36 -4.72
N SER A 16 -13.48 10.38 -5.46
CA SER A 16 -12.16 10.43 -6.08
C SER A 16 -11.05 10.53 -5.02
N TYR A 17 -11.22 11.36 -4.00
CA TYR A 17 -10.28 11.47 -2.89
C TYR A 17 -10.00 10.12 -2.24
N TYR A 18 -11.04 9.37 -1.85
CA TYR A 18 -10.86 8.06 -1.21
C TYR A 18 -10.32 6.99 -2.15
N ALA A 19 -10.64 7.05 -3.44
CA ALA A 19 -10.09 6.13 -4.43
C ALA A 19 -8.57 6.27 -4.56
N PHE A 20 -8.04 7.50 -4.44
CA PHE A 20 -6.61 7.80 -4.58
C PHE A 20 -5.89 8.08 -3.27
N MET A 21 -6.55 7.93 -2.12
CA MET A 21 -5.96 8.22 -0.80
C MET A 21 -4.68 7.41 -0.53
N LYS A 22 -4.58 6.20 -1.06
CA LYS A 22 -3.40 5.34 -0.93
C LYS A 22 -2.30 5.65 -1.96
N ASN A 23 -2.65 6.33 -3.05
CA ASN A 23 -1.74 6.63 -4.14
C ASN A 23 -2.11 7.99 -4.78
N PRO A 24 -1.87 9.12 -4.07
CA PRO A 24 -2.26 10.44 -4.54
C PRO A 24 -1.41 10.89 -5.73
N ARG A 25 -2.04 11.61 -6.66
CA ARG A 25 -1.37 12.25 -7.79
C ARG A 25 -0.93 13.64 -7.40
N ILE A 26 0.36 13.86 -7.41
CA ILE A 26 0.95 15.14 -7.06
C ILE A 26 1.70 15.66 -8.28
N ASN A 27 1.36 16.88 -8.72
CA ASN A 27 2.07 17.51 -9.82
C ASN A 27 3.43 18.08 -9.37
N SER A 28 4.24 18.57 -10.30
CA SER A 28 5.59 19.11 -10.02
C SER A 28 5.60 20.29 -9.05
N LYS A 29 4.44 20.96 -8.87
CA LYS A 29 4.25 22.09 -7.94
C LYS A 29 3.80 21.62 -6.53
N GLY A 30 3.71 20.32 -6.27
CA GLY A 30 3.28 19.74 -5.00
C GLY A 30 1.77 19.74 -4.75
N LEU A 31 0.95 20.05 -5.75
CA LEU A 31 -0.51 20.00 -5.65
C LEU A 31 -1.01 18.56 -5.85
N ASN A 32 -1.80 18.05 -4.92
CA ASN A 32 -2.52 16.79 -5.12
C ASN A 32 -3.68 17.01 -6.11
N THR A 33 -3.51 16.48 -7.31
CA THR A 33 -4.47 16.64 -8.41
C THR A 33 -5.47 15.49 -8.53
N SER A 34 -5.43 14.50 -7.62
CA SER A 34 -6.27 13.28 -7.66
C SER A 34 -7.76 13.57 -7.74
N CYS A 35 -8.25 14.48 -6.89
CA CYS A 35 -9.66 14.87 -6.86
C CYS A 35 -10.09 15.54 -8.16
N ILE A 36 -9.23 16.40 -8.70
CA ILE A 36 -9.48 17.16 -9.93
C ILE A 36 -9.55 16.21 -11.11
N MET A 37 -8.56 15.32 -11.23
CA MET A 37 -8.51 14.35 -12.32
C MET A 37 -9.71 13.39 -12.27
N GLY A 38 -10.05 12.85 -11.10
CA GLY A 38 -11.19 11.95 -10.94
C GLY A 38 -12.52 12.61 -11.30
N PHE A 39 -12.70 13.86 -10.92
CA PHE A 39 -13.86 14.65 -11.30
C PHE A 39 -13.88 14.91 -12.82
N CYS A 40 -12.74 15.32 -13.42
CA CYS A 40 -12.62 15.56 -14.86
C CYS A 40 -12.91 14.31 -15.68
N ASN A 41 -12.42 13.15 -15.26
CA ASN A 41 -12.71 11.88 -15.94
C ASN A 41 -14.21 11.54 -15.89
N THR A 42 -14.84 11.65 -14.73
CA THR A 42 -16.30 11.47 -14.60
C THR A 42 -17.07 12.42 -15.50
N LEU A 43 -16.70 13.70 -15.49
CA LEU A 43 -17.34 14.70 -16.35
C LEU A 43 -17.16 14.37 -17.84
N ASN A 44 -15.93 14.05 -18.26
CA ASN A 44 -15.64 13.69 -19.64
C ASN A 44 -16.40 12.43 -20.07
N GLU A 45 -16.51 11.44 -19.20
CA GLU A 45 -17.29 10.23 -19.47
C GLU A 45 -18.77 10.54 -19.70
N ILE A 46 -19.38 11.35 -18.87
CA ILE A 46 -20.76 11.80 -19.06
C ILE A 46 -20.93 12.57 -20.38
N LEU A 47 -20.03 13.50 -20.67
CA LEU A 47 -20.11 14.31 -21.89
C LEU A 47 -19.93 13.48 -23.16
N THR A 48 -19.08 12.46 -23.15
CA THR A 48 -18.75 11.65 -24.33
C THR A 48 -19.68 10.47 -24.54
N LYS A 49 -20.01 9.73 -23.47
CA LYS A 49 -20.82 8.49 -23.53
C LYS A 49 -22.31 8.81 -23.47
N GLU A 50 -22.73 9.60 -22.48
CA GLU A 50 -24.15 9.89 -22.24
C GLU A 50 -24.68 11.00 -23.13
N LYS A 51 -23.81 11.88 -23.63
CA LYS A 51 -24.12 12.99 -24.53
C LYS A 51 -25.35 13.80 -24.08
N PRO A 52 -25.32 14.38 -22.88
CA PRO A 52 -26.44 15.17 -22.36
C PRO A 52 -26.71 16.36 -23.27
N THR A 53 -27.99 16.77 -23.36
CA THR A 53 -28.35 18.06 -23.99
C THR A 53 -28.23 19.21 -23.00
N HIS A 54 -28.38 18.89 -21.70
CA HIS A 54 -28.34 19.85 -20.60
C HIS A 54 -27.57 19.26 -19.42
N ILE A 55 -26.80 20.09 -18.72
CA ILE A 55 -25.99 19.67 -17.60
C ILE A 55 -25.83 20.79 -16.56
N GLY A 56 -25.80 20.44 -15.30
CA GLY A 56 -25.48 21.35 -14.20
C GLY A 56 -24.78 20.62 -13.06
N VAL A 57 -23.91 21.32 -12.30
CA VAL A 57 -23.15 20.75 -11.19
C VAL A 57 -23.47 21.51 -9.92
N ALA A 58 -24.02 20.82 -8.92
CA ALA A 58 -24.38 21.39 -7.63
C ALA A 58 -23.28 21.26 -6.60
N PHE A 59 -23.05 22.32 -5.83
CA PHE A 59 -22.11 22.37 -4.72
C PHE A 59 -22.84 22.80 -3.43
N ASP A 60 -22.49 22.21 -2.32
CA ASP A 60 -22.89 22.69 -1.00
C ASP A 60 -22.30 24.07 -0.72
N HIS A 61 -23.08 24.91 -0.04
CA HIS A 61 -22.65 26.25 0.33
C HIS A 61 -23.10 26.65 1.75
N GLY A 62 -22.13 26.73 2.64
CA GLY A 62 -22.33 27.23 4.00
C GLY A 62 -23.19 26.36 4.92
N LYS A 63 -23.77 26.98 5.94
CA LYS A 63 -24.70 26.33 6.87
C LYS A 63 -26.10 26.29 6.26
N THR A 64 -26.82 25.21 6.51
CA THR A 64 -28.12 24.95 5.94
C THR A 64 -29.22 24.93 7.01
N PHE A 65 -30.47 24.94 6.61
CA PHE A 65 -31.60 24.87 7.51
C PHE A 65 -31.60 23.64 8.43
N ARG A 66 -30.92 22.52 8.00
CA ARG A 66 -30.77 21.34 8.84
C ARG A 66 -29.86 21.60 10.03
N HIS A 67 -28.79 22.39 9.85
CA HIS A 67 -27.89 22.80 10.94
C HIS A 67 -28.57 23.73 11.95
N GLU A 68 -29.53 24.54 11.48
CA GLU A 68 -30.31 25.42 12.35
C GLU A 68 -31.34 24.62 13.16
N ALA A 69 -32.01 23.64 12.55
CA ALA A 69 -32.99 22.80 13.20
C ALA A 69 -32.35 21.76 14.16
N PHE A 70 -31.15 21.25 13.82
CA PHE A 70 -30.45 20.25 14.62
C PHE A 70 -28.94 20.55 14.63
N PRO A 71 -28.44 21.28 15.63
CA PRO A 71 -27.01 21.67 15.68
C PRO A 71 -25.99 20.52 15.68
N ALA A 72 -26.44 19.30 16.03
CA ALA A 72 -25.61 18.10 15.97
C ALA A 72 -25.55 17.48 14.56
N TYR A 73 -26.31 17.98 13.59
CA TYR A 73 -26.28 17.49 12.21
C TYR A 73 -24.88 17.64 11.60
N LYS A 74 -24.35 16.55 11.07
CA LYS A 74 -23.00 16.46 10.49
C LYS A 74 -21.84 16.88 11.43
N ALA A 75 -22.11 17.12 12.75
CA ALA A 75 -21.10 17.58 13.71
C ALA A 75 -19.96 16.56 13.95
N GLN A 76 -20.17 15.29 13.59
CA GLN A 76 -19.16 14.24 13.69
C GLN A 76 -18.29 14.07 12.42
N ARG A 77 -18.64 14.79 11.34
CA ARG A 77 -17.81 14.79 10.12
C ARG A 77 -16.45 15.43 10.43
N GLU A 78 -15.39 14.76 10.02
CA GLU A 78 -14.05 15.33 10.05
C GLU A 78 -14.02 16.60 9.19
N GLU A 79 -13.16 17.53 9.53
CA GLU A 79 -12.94 18.72 8.70
C GLU A 79 -12.57 18.29 7.27
N THR A 80 -13.13 19.01 6.27
CA THR A 80 -12.84 18.72 4.85
C THR A 80 -11.33 18.69 4.62
N PRO A 81 -10.77 17.60 4.06
CA PRO A 81 -9.37 17.49 3.76
C PRO A 81 -8.85 18.68 2.94
N GLU A 82 -7.63 19.12 3.22
CA GLU A 82 -7.05 20.29 2.55
C GLU A 82 -6.96 20.10 1.03
N ASP A 83 -6.62 18.90 0.58
CA ASP A 83 -6.59 18.55 -0.84
C ASP A 83 -7.93 18.77 -1.54
N ILE A 84 -9.04 18.50 -0.86
CA ILE A 84 -10.38 18.79 -1.38
C ILE A 84 -10.64 20.30 -1.41
N LYS A 85 -10.28 21.03 -0.35
CA LYS A 85 -10.43 22.47 -0.30
C LYS A 85 -9.67 23.17 -1.42
N LEU A 86 -8.46 22.72 -1.72
CA LEU A 86 -7.62 23.23 -2.82
C LEU A 86 -8.16 22.82 -4.20
N SER A 87 -8.75 21.65 -4.32
CA SER A 87 -9.29 21.13 -5.60
C SER A 87 -10.58 21.85 -6.03
N VAL A 88 -11.46 22.22 -5.10
CA VAL A 88 -12.79 22.81 -5.39
C VAL A 88 -12.72 24.08 -6.25
N PRO A 89 -11.88 25.09 -5.96
CA PRO A 89 -11.76 26.28 -6.82
C PRO A 89 -11.31 25.94 -8.24
N ILE A 90 -10.40 24.99 -8.37
CA ILE A 90 -9.86 24.56 -9.67
C ILE A 90 -10.94 23.84 -10.47
N ILE A 91 -11.71 22.95 -9.85
CA ILE A 91 -12.84 22.25 -10.48
C ILE A 91 -13.89 23.27 -10.95
N LYS A 92 -14.18 24.31 -10.15
CA LYS A 92 -15.10 25.39 -10.55
C LYS A 92 -14.58 26.15 -11.77
N ASN A 93 -13.28 26.43 -11.85
CA ASN A 93 -12.66 27.07 -13.03
C ASN A 93 -12.76 26.18 -14.28
N ILE A 94 -12.64 24.87 -14.11
CA ILE A 94 -12.81 23.90 -15.21
C ILE A 94 -14.25 23.88 -15.69
N LEU A 95 -15.22 23.87 -14.77
CA LEU A 95 -16.66 23.94 -15.12
C LEU A 95 -17.00 25.23 -15.86
N ASP A 96 -16.46 26.36 -15.42
CA ASP A 96 -16.61 27.66 -16.10
C ASP A 96 -16.04 27.63 -17.52
N ALA A 97 -14.87 26.98 -17.70
CA ALA A 97 -14.28 26.80 -19.04
C ALA A 97 -15.09 25.84 -19.93
N TYR A 98 -15.83 24.90 -19.36
CA TYR A 98 -16.81 24.06 -20.06
C TYR A 98 -18.14 24.77 -20.29
N HIS A 99 -18.34 25.98 -19.75
CA HIS A 99 -19.63 26.68 -19.70
C HIS A 99 -20.73 25.86 -19.02
N ILE A 100 -20.39 25.06 -18.03
CA ILE A 100 -21.30 24.25 -17.23
C ILE A 100 -21.71 25.05 -15.99
N PRO A 101 -22.99 25.34 -15.78
CA PRO A 101 -23.43 26.15 -14.65
C PRO A 101 -23.22 25.47 -13.31
N ILE A 102 -22.69 26.25 -12.38
CA ILE A 102 -22.53 25.88 -10.98
C ILE A 102 -23.81 26.26 -10.25
N LEU A 103 -24.42 25.26 -9.62
CA LEU A 103 -25.71 25.39 -8.94
C LEU A 103 -25.46 25.45 -7.42
N GLN A 104 -25.77 26.63 -6.83
CA GLN A 104 -25.64 26.86 -5.39
C GLN A 104 -26.75 27.75 -4.90
N VAL A 105 -27.34 27.42 -3.76
CA VAL A 105 -28.38 28.24 -3.10
C VAL A 105 -28.05 28.31 -1.60
N ASP A 106 -27.95 29.53 -1.06
CA ASP A 106 -27.65 29.74 0.36
C ASP A 106 -28.76 29.13 1.24
N GLY A 107 -28.31 28.43 2.30
CA GLY A 107 -29.20 27.76 3.24
C GLY A 107 -29.71 26.39 2.83
N PHE A 108 -29.31 25.88 1.64
CA PHE A 108 -29.67 24.55 1.13
C PHE A 108 -28.43 23.73 0.74
N GLU A 109 -28.56 22.40 0.79
CA GLU A 109 -27.55 21.49 0.34
C GLU A 109 -27.62 21.19 -1.16
N ALA A 110 -26.59 20.64 -1.76
CA ALA A 110 -26.56 20.29 -3.19
C ALA A 110 -27.70 19.31 -3.54
N ASP A 111 -28.03 18.40 -2.64
CA ASP A 111 -29.09 17.42 -2.80
C ASP A 111 -30.49 18.09 -2.91
N ASP A 112 -30.77 19.14 -2.11
CA ASP A 112 -32.01 19.92 -2.18
C ASP A 112 -32.13 20.68 -3.50
N VAL A 113 -31.01 21.25 -3.99
CA VAL A 113 -30.98 21.97 -5.27
C VAL A 113 -31.21 20.98 -6.42
N ILE A 114 -30.51 19.86 -6.44
CA ILE A 114 -30.69 18.81 -7.44
C ILE A 114 -32.09 18.24 -7.38
N GLY A 115 -32.61 17.93 -6.19
CA GLY A 115 -33.94 17.38 -6.00
C GLY A 115 -35.04 18.30 -6.53
N THR A 116 -34.88 19.60 -6.31
CA THR A 116 -35.81 20.61 -6.80
C THR A 116 -35.80 20.73 -8.33
N LEU A 117 -34.59 20.80 -8.93
CA LEU A 117 -34.45 20.94 -10.37
C LEU A 117 -34.85 19.66 -11.11
N ALA A 118 -34.48 18.49 -10.57
CA ALA A 118 -34.84 17.18 -11.13
C ALA A 118 -36.39 17.01 -11.11
N THR A 119 -37.02 17.37 -10.00
CA THR A 119 -38.48 17.35 -9.89
C THR A 119 -39.17 18.24 -10.93
N LYS A 120 -38.72 19.49 -11.04
CA LYS A 120 -39.28 20.46 -12.00
C LYS A 120 -39.02 20.04 -13.47
N ALA A 121 -37.90 19.44 -13.76
CA ALA A 121 -37.57 18.98 -15.10
C ALA A 121 -38.36 17.72 -15.47
N GLY A 122 -38.51 16.74 -14.57
CA GLY A 122 -39.33 15.56 -14.77
C GLY A 122 -40.81 15.89 -15.03
N GLU A 123 -41.38 16.85 -14.31
CA GLU A 123 -42.76 17.36 -14.52
C GLU A 123 -42.93 17.97 -15.90
N LYS A 124 -41.87 18.52 -16.49
CA LYS A 124 -41.89 19.03 -17.88
C LYS A 124 -41.61 17.93 -18.92
N GLY A 125 -41.45 16.68 -18.50
CA GLY A 125 -41.15 15.55 -19.38
C GLY A 125 -39.71 15.48 -19.87
N VAL A 126 -38.77 16.16 -19.19
CA VAL A 126 -37.33 16.09 -19.47
C VAL A 126 -36.74 14.85 -18.78
N GLU A 127 -36.04 14.02 -19.56
CA GLU A 127 -35.36 12.85 -19.02
C GLU A 127 -34.17 13.33 -18.17
N THR A 128 -34.27 13.17 -16.85
CA THR A 128 -33.33 13.75 -15.89
C THR A 128 -32.56 12.69 -15.11
N TYR A 129 -31.25 12.84 -15.03
CA TYR A 129 -30.33 11.94 -14.37
C TYR A 129 -29.59 12.66 -13.23
N MET A 130 -29.74 12.16 -12.01
CA MET A 130 -29.02 12.63 -10.81
C MET A 130 -27.78 11.79 -10.61
N LEU A 131 -26.61 12.33 -10.93
CA LEU A 131 -25.32 11.62 -10.80
C LEU A 131 -24.76 11.79 -9.40
N THR A 132 -24.88 10.76 -8.58
CA THR A 132 -24.39 10.73 -7.21
C THR A 132 -24.22 9.28 -6.70
N PRO A 133 -23.23 8.97 -5.86
CA PRO A 133 -23.15 7.71 -5.12
C PRO A 133 -24.10 7.64 -3.92
N ASP A 134 -24.70 8.77 -3.51
CA ASP A 134 -25.50 8.87 -2.30
C ASP A 134 -26.86 8.18 -2.45
N LYS A 135 -27.12 7.22 -1.55
CA LYS A 135 -28.34 6.41 -1.53
C LYS A 135 -29.61 7.24 -1.27
N ASP A 136 -29.49 8.39 -0.62
CA ASP A 136 -30.62 9.21 -0.18
C ASP A 136 -31.39 9.82 -1.35
N TYR A 137 -30.72 9.99 -2.49
CA TYR A 137 -31.38 10.42 -3.74
C TYR A 137 -32.40 9.42 -4.28
N GLY A 138 -32.42 8.19 -3.78
CA GLY A 138 -33.45 7.21 -4.12
C GLY A 138 -34.89 7.71 -3.89
N GLN A 139 -35.07 8.58 -2.90
CA GLN A 139 -36.39 9.20 -2.60
C GLN A 139 -36.93 10.10 -3.71
N LEU A 140 -36.05 10.60 -4.59
CA LEU A 140 -36.42 11.56 -5.66
C LEU A 140 -36.80 10.88 -6.97
N VAL A 141 -36.55 9.56 -7.06
CA VAL A 141 -36.78 8.79 -8.29
C VAL A 141 -38.28 8.68 -8.58
N LYS A 142 -38.66 9.06 -9.81
CA LYS A 142 -40.03 9.02 -10.35
C LYS A 142 -39.99 8.99 -11.88
N ASP A 143 -41.16 9.10 -12.52
CA ASP A 143 -41.21 9.16 -13.97
C ASP A 143 -40.33 10.27 -14.52
N ASN A 144 -39.50 9.94 -15.50
CA ASN A 144 -38.49 10.83 -16.12
C ASN A 144 -37.35 11.30 -15.17
N VAL A 145 -37.28 10.84 -13.94
CA VAL A 145 -36.23 11.21 -12.98
C VAL A 145 -35.52 9.92 -12.48
N TYR A 146 -34.26 9.80 -12.79
CA TYR A 146 -33.45 8.60 -12.50
C TYR A 146 -32.27 8.95 -11.62
N MET A 147 -31.92 8.06 -10.70
CA MET A 147 -30.64 8.09 -10.05
C MET A 147 -29.61 7.40 -10.94
N TYR A 148 -28.47 8.06 -11.19
CA TYR A 148 -27.38 7.55 -11.99
C TYR A 148 -26.18 7.35 -11.07
N ARG A 149 -25.96 6.10 -10.68
CA ARG A 149 -25.05 5.77 -9.59
C ARG A 149 -23.76 5.15 -10.11
N PRO A 150 -22.56 5.72 -9.72
CA PRO A 150 -21.28 5.11 -10.04
C PRO A 150 -21.13 3.77 -9.34
N GLN A 151 -20.69 2.71 -10.06
CA GLN A 151 -20.44 1.38 -9.49
C GLN A 151 -19.00 1.20 -9.00
N HIS A 152 -18.79 0.20 -8.11
CA HIS A 152 -17.45 -0.30 -7.78
C HIS A 152 -16.96 -1.19 -8.94
N GLY A 153 -15.80 -0.87 -9.51
CA GLY A 153 -15.25 -1.57 -10.67
C GLY A 153 -15.60 -0.95 -12.01
N GLY A 154 -16.21 0.25 -12.00
CA GLY A 154 -16.43 1.07 -13.16
C GLY A 154 -17.84 1.02 -13.74
N GLY A 155 -18.19 2.05 -14.53
CA GLY A 155 -19.52 2.22 -15.12
C GLY A 155 -20.54 2.80 -14.16
N TYR A 156 -21.79 2.84 -14.63
CA TYR A 156 -22.91 3.47 -13.91
C TYR A 156 -24.15 2.58 -13.94
N GLU A 157 -24.89 2.61 -12.85
CA GLU A 157 -26.19 1.96 -12.70
C GLU A 157 -27.31 3.01 -12.85
N LYS A 158 -28.21 2.83 -13.81
CA LYS A 158 -29.43 3.65 -13.93
C LYS A 158 -30.50 3.03 -13.05
N LEU A 159 -30.97 3.77 -12.04
CA LEU A 159 -32.00 3.34 -11.12
C LEU A 159 -33.27 4.17 -11.34
N GLY A 160 -34.31 3.54 -11.81
CA GLY A 160 -35.66 4.05 -11.87
C GLY A 160 -36.52 3.54 -10.71
N THR A 161 -37.82 3.81 -10.77
CA THR A 161 -38.79 3.47 -9.72
C THR A 161 -38.72 1.98 -9.33
N LYS A 162 -38.76 1.10 -10.34
CA LYS A 162 -38.73 -0.36 -10.09
C LYS A 162 -37.43 -0.82 -9.43
N GLU A 163 -36.29 -0.34 -9.91
CA GLU A 163 -34.99 -0.71 -9.38
C GLU A 163 -34.81 -0.24 -7.93
N ILE A 164 -35.35 0.94 -7.57
CA ILE A 164 -35.35 1.44 -6.19
C ILE A 164 -36.28 0.60 -5.31
N GLU A 165 -37.48 0.30 -5.77
CA GLU A 165 -38.43 -0.55 -5.04
C GLU A 165 -37.89 -1.96 -4.77
N GLU A 166 -37.30 -2.58 -5.77
CA GLU A 166 -36.65 -3.90 -5.64
C GLU A 166 -35.46 -3.86 -4.70
N LYS A 167 -34.56 -2.86 -4.87
CA LYS A 167 -33.31 -2.72 -4.12
C LYS A 167 -33.55 -2.55 -2.62
N TYR A 168 -34.54 -1.73 -2.24
CA TYR A 168 -34.85 -1.48 -0.84
C TYR A 168 -36.04 -2.31 -0.32
N SER A 169 -36.62 -3.19 -1.17
CA SER A 169 -37.80 -4.00 -0.83
C SER A 169 -38.97 -3.17 -0.30
N ILE A 170 -39.29 -2.08 -0.98
CA ILE A 170 -40.34 -1.10 -0.69
C ILE A 170 -41.36 -1.00 -1.84
N THR A 171 -42.45 -0.31 -1.63
CA THR A 171 -43.54 -0.17 -2.62
C THR A 171 -43.60 1.20 -3.29
N SER A 172 -42.73 2.13 -2.85
CA SER A 172 -42.60 3.47 -3.43
C SER A 172 -41.24 4.06 -3.08
N PRO A 173 -40.53 4.74 -4.03
CA PRO A 173 -39.28 5.45 -3.76
C PRO A 173 -39.33 6.43 -2.58
N LEU A 174 -40.49 7.09 -2.34
CA LEU A 174 -40.68 8.00 -1.19
C LEU A 174 -40.48 7.33 0.16
N GLN A 175 -40.70 6.00 0.25
CA GLN A 175 -40.45 5.25 1.48
C GLN A 175 -38.97 5.14 1.88
N VAL A 176 -38.04 5.52 1.00
CA VAL A 176 -36.61 5.68 1.36
C VAL A 176 -36.47 6.67 2.53
N ILE A 177 -37.26 7.74 2.54
CA ILE A 177 -37.30 8.71 3.66
C ILE A 177 -37.66 8.02 4.97
N ASP A 178 -38.70 7.17 4.95
CA ASP A 178 -39.21 6.48 6.13
C ASP A 178 -38.20 5.41 6.63
N LEU A 179 -37.49 4.74 5.71
CA LEU A 179 -36.39 3.85 6.06
C LEU A 179 -35.28 4.59 6.79
N LEU A 180 -34.83 5.74 6.24
CA LEU A 180 -33.79 6.56 6.84
C LEU A 180 -34.23 7.13 8.19
N ALA A 181 -35.50 7.57 8.30
CA ALA A 181 -36.06 8.07 9.54
C ALA A 181 -36.02 7.03 10.68
N LEU A 182 -36.26 5.75 10.34
CA LEU A 182 -36.21 4.66 11.32
C LEU A 182 -34.80 4.17 11.63
N MET A 183 -33.94 4.08 10.61
CA MET A 183 -32.56 3.58 10.78
C MET A 183 -31.62 4.63 11.40
N GLY A 184 -31.88 5.91 11.16
CA GLY A 184 -30.92 6.98 11.38
C GLY A 184 -29.74 6.92 10.39
N ASP A 185 -28.89 7.91 10.44
CA ASP A 185 -27.63 7.91 9.70
C ASP A 185 -26.48 8.40 10.58
N SER A 186 -25.49 7.53 10.75
CA SER A 186 -24.30 7.85 11.55
C SER A 186 -23.35 8.81 10.85
N ALA A 187 -23.37 8.89 9.51
CA ALA A 187 -22.54 9.80 8.73
C ALA A 187 -23.03 11.24 8.85
N ASP A 188 -24.35 11.41 8.88
CA ASP A 188 -25.02 12.70 9.02
C ASP A 188 -25.47 13.01 10.45
N ASN A 189 -25.20 12.06 11.35
CA ASN A 189 -25.43 12.17 12.79
C ASN A 189 -26.89 12.47 13.18
N PHE A 190 -27.87 11.78 12.55
CA PHE A 190 -29.24 11.83 13.04
C PHE A 190 -29.69 10.48 13.61
N PRO A 191 -30.53 10.52 14.70
CA PRO A 191 -30.58 9.40 15.64
C PRO A 191 -31.34 8.15 15.16
N GLY A 192 -32.40 8.30 14.37
CA GLY A 192 -33.30 7.21 14.06
C GLY A 192 -34.00 6.60 15.26
N CYS A 193 -34.51 5.37 15.13
CA CYS A 193 -35.05 4.60 16.23
C CYS A 193 -33.97 3.66 16.79
N PRO A 194 -33.53 3.80 18.06
CA PRO A 194 -32.45 3.01 18.63
C PRO A 194 -32.66 1.49 18.53
N GLY A 195 -31.74 0.81 17.82
CA GLY A 195 -31.78 -0.65 17.62
C GLY A 195 -32.79 -1.12 16.57
N VAL A 196 -33.23 -0.24 15.68
CA VAL A 196 -33.93 -0.56 14.44
C VAL A 196 -32.89 -0.49 13.30
N GLY A 197 -32.57 -1.62 12.73
CA GLY A 197 -31.72 -1.71 11.53
C GLY A 197 -32.55 -1.94 10.28
N GLU A 198 -31.89 -1.95 9.12
CA GLU A 198 -32.49 -2.01 7.77
C GLU A 198 -33.62 -3.04 7.63
N LYS A 199 -33.38 -4.31 8.01
CA LYS A 199 -34.39 -5.36 7.92
C LYS A 199 -35.65 -5.07 8.75
N THR A 200 -35.49 -4.43 9.91
CA THR A 200 -36.61 -4.08 10.77
C THR A 200 -37.34 -2.86 10.25
N ALA A 201 -36.60 -1.86 9.74
CA ALA A 201 -37.17 -0.67 9.11
C ALA A 201 -38.00 -1.05 7.89
N ILE A 202 -37.46 -1.87 6.98
CA ILE A 202 -38.18 -2.39 5.80
C ILE A 202 -39.49 -3.07 6.21
N LYS A 203 -39.43 -3.94 7.24
CA LYS A 203 -40.66 -4.62 7.73
C LYS A 203 -41.71 -3.64 8.24
N LEU A 204 -41.27 -2.64 9.03
CA LEU A 204 -42.19 -1.63 9.58
C LEU A 204 -42.79 -0.72 8.50
N VAL A 205 -41.97 -0.30 7.55
CA VAL A 205 -42.42 0.53 6.44
C VAL A 205 -43.42 -0.23 5.55
N ASN A 206 -43.15 -1.50 5.25
CA ASN A 206 -44.07 -2.33 4.48
C ASN A 206 -45.38 -2.65 5.22
N GLU A 207 -45.35 -2.76 6.57
CA GLU A 207 -46.54 -3.03 7.36
C GLU A 207 -47.42 -1.77 7.58
N PHE A 208 -46.76 -0.61 7.79
CA PHE A 208 -47.49 0.63 8.14
C PHE A 208 -47.52 1.69 7.02
N GLY A 209 -46.71 1.51 5.96
CA GLY A 209 -46.67 2.43 4.82
C GLY A 209 -45.69 3.60 4.99
N ASN A 210 -45.74 4.28 6.13
CA ASN A 210 -44.89 5.42 6.48
C ASN A 210 -44.73 5.54 8.00
N VAL A 211 -43.82 6.41 8.47
CA VAL A 211 -43.53 6.55 9.92
C VAL A 211 -44.65 7.28 10.67
N GLU A 212 -45.45 8.13 10.02
CA GLU A 212 -46.62 8.77 10.65
C GLU A 212 -47.66 7.73 11.05
N ASN A 213 -48.04 6.88 10.10
CA ASN A 213 -48.97 5.79 10.35
C ASN A 213 -48.42 4.75 11.32
N LEU A 214 -47.12 4.50 11.28
CA LEU A 214 -46.42 3.66 12.27
C LEU A 214 -46.56 4.22 13.67
N ILE A 215 -46.32 5.52 13.86
CA ILE A 215 -46.44 6.20 15.18
C ILE A 215 -47.88 6.14 15.70
N GLU A 216 -48.84 6.49 14.85
CA GLU A 216 -50.28 6.46 15.21
C GLU A 216 -50.75 5.06 15.58
N ASN A 217 -50.19 4.03 14.96
CA ASN A 217 -50.55 2.63 15.19
C ASN A 217 -49.51 1.87 15.99
N SER A 218 -48.64 2.51 16.76
CA SER A 218 -47.59 1.89 17.56
C SER A 218 -48.12 0.79 18.50
N SER A 219 -49.34 0.89 18.96
CA SER A 219 -50.03 -0.11 19.76
C SER A 219 -50.18 -1.50 19.11
N LYS A 220 -50.09 -1.58 17.77
CA LYS A 220 -50.13 -2.83 17.01
C LYS A 220 -48.78 -3.54 16.99
N ILE A 221 -47.70 -2.84 17.29
CA ILE A 221 -46.36 -3.42 17.37
C ILE A 221 -46.25 -4.27 18.64
N LYS A 222 -45.63 -5.46 18.55
CA LYS A 222 -45.50 -6.39 19.67
C LYS A 222 -44.12 -6.29 20.36
N GLY A 223 -44.15 -6.44 21.68
CA GLY A 223 -42.95 -6.65 22.51
C GLY A 223 -42.06 -5.40 22.63
N LYS A 224 -40.75 -5.60 22.86
CA LYS A 224 -39.75 -4.53 23.08
C LYS A 224 -39.60 -3.54 21.92
N LEU A 225 -40.02 -3.93 20.72
CA LEU A 225 -39.94 -3.04 19.55
C LEU A 225 -40.95 -1.90 19.68
N ARG A 226 -42.13 -2.15 20.26
CA ARG A 226 -43.13 -1.10 20.56
C ARG A 226 -42.56 -0.05 21.51
N GLU A 227 -41.96 -0.50 22.64
CA GLU A 227 -41.36 0.42 23.61
C GLU A 227 -40.28 1.31 23.00
N LYS A 228 -39.47 0.74 22.07
CA LYS A 228 -38.44 1.48 21.36
C LYS A 228 -39.01 2.54 20.40
N VAL A 229 -40.03 2.19 19.62
CA VAL A 229 -40.67 3.12 18.69
C VAL A 229 -41.39 4.22 19.48
N GLU A 230 -42.15 3.87 20.50
CA GLU A 230 -42.86 4.86 21.35
C GLU A 230 -41.88 5.77 22.12
N GLY A 231 -40.72 5.25 22.55
CA GLY A 231 -39.68 6.03 23.22
C GLY A 231 -38.83 6.90 22.30
N ALA A 232 -38.88 6.67 20.96
CA ALA A 232 -38.06 7.39 19.98
C ALA A 232 -38.89 8.25 19.01
N ILE A 233 -40.13 8.57 19.30
CA ILE A 233 -41.04 9.28 18.39
C ILE A 233 -40.45 10.61 17.91
N GLU A 234 -39.89 11.40 18.81
CA GLU A 234 -39.32 12.71 18.46
C GLU A 234 -38.02 12.54 17.63
N ASP A 235 -37.20 11.54 17.97
CA ASP A 235 -35.98 11.19 17.19
C ASP A 235 -36.34 10.73 15.78
N ILE A 236 -37.37 9.91 15.60
CA ILE A 236 -37.86 9.46 14.30
C ILE A 236 -38.38 10.63 13.47
N LYS A 237 -39.17 11.53 14.06
CA LYS A 237 -39.66 12.74 13.37
C LYS A 237 -38.52 13.66 12.96
N MET A 238 -37.56 13.89 13.85
CA MET A 238 -36.38 14.70 13.55
C MET A 238 -35.56 14.06 12.44
N SER A 239 -35.34 12.76 12.51
CA SER A 239 -34.60 12.01 11.48
C SER A 239 -35.32 12.04 10.14
N LYS A 240 -36.66 11.95 10.11
CA LYS A 240 -37.44 12.13 8.87
C LYS A 240 -37.25 13.53 8.27
N PHE A 241 -37.33 14.56 9.11
CA PHE A 241 -37.07 15.94 8.69
C PHE A 241 -35.68 16.12 8.07
N LEU A 242 -34.64 15.57 8.73
CA LEU A 242 -33.25 15.69 8.29
C LEU A 242 -32.96 14.87 7.02
N ALA A 243 -33.52 13.68 6.88
CA ALA A 243 -33.36 12.79 5.72
C ALA A 243 -34.18 13.24 4.49
N THR A 244 -35.17 14.11 4.67
CA THR A 244 -36.02 14.58 3.54
C THR A 244 -35.27 15.59 2.71
N ILE A 245 -35.04 15.27 1.44
CA ILE A 245 -34.51 16.21 0.45
C ILE A 245 -35.62 17.18 0.02
N ARG A 246 -35.32 18.44 0.13
CA ARG A 246 -36.29 19.50 -0.23
C ARG A 246 -36.43 19.62 -1.75
N THR A 247 -37.63 19.76 -2.26
CA THR A 247 -37.94 19.92 -3.68
C THR A 247 -38.60 21.27 -4.01
N ASP A 248 -38.55 22.18 -3.03
CA ASP A 248 -39.16 23.52 -3.09
C ASP A 248 -38.10 24.64 -2.89
N VAL A 249 -36.84 24.37 -3.13
CA VAL A 249 -35.76 25.37 -3.09
C VAL A 249 -36.08 26.53 -4.03
N PRO A 250 -35.83 27.82 -3.66
CA PRO A 250 -36.07 28.97 -4.49
C PRO A 250 -35.09 29.10 -5.65
N VAL A 251 -34.99 28.04 -6.48
CA VAL A 251 -34.19 27.97 -7.71
C VAL A 251 -35.08 27.77 -8.91
N ALA A 252 -34.90 28.58 -9.96
CA ALA A 252 -35.61 28.42 -11.21
C ALA A 252 -34.98 27.34 -12.09
N LEU A 253 -35.80 26.52 -12.74
CA LEU A 253 -35.34 25.62 -13.78
C LEU A 253 -35.17 26.44 -15.09
N ASP A 254 -33.93 26.87 -15.33
CA ASP A 254 -33.53 27.61 -16.54
C ASP A 254 -32.83 26.63 -17.51
N MET A 255 -33.62 26.09 -18.44
CA MET A 255 -33.14 25.13 -19.42
C MET A 255 -32.16 25.77 -20.44
N ASP A 256 -32.27 27.05 -20.72
CA ASP A 256 -31.36 27.73 -21.63
C ASP A 256 -29.97 27.87 -21.01
N ASN A 257 -29.91 28.18 -19.71
CA ASN A 257 -28.64 28.24 -18.95
C ASN A 257 -28.00 26.85 -18.74
N LEU A 258 -28.81 25.80 -18.59
CA LEU A 258 -28.33 24.42 -18.43
C LEU A 258 -27.93 23.76 -19.74
N LYS A 259 -28.23 24.39 -20.89
CA LYS A 259 -27.93 23.82 -22.21
C LYS A 259 -26.41 23.65 -22.39
N LEU A 260 -26.00 22.44 -22.77
CA LEU A 260 -24.60 22.17 -23.07
C LEU A 260 -24.17 22.93 -24.33
N VAL A 261 -23.15 23.76 -24.19
CA VAL A 261 -22.56 24.53 -25.29
C VAL A 261 -21.11 24.15 -25.49
N GLU A 262 -20.47 24.61 -26.56
CA GLU A 262 -19.07 24.29 -26.84
C GLU A 262 -18.15 24.91 -25.76
N ALA A 263 -17.22 24.10 -25.25
CA ALA A 263 -16.28 24.52 -24.22
C ALA A 263 -15.21 25.50 -24.75
N ASN A 264 -14.74 26.37 -23.88
CA ASN A 264 -13.56 27.22 -24.14
C ASN A 264 -12.29 26.38 -24.12
N LYS A 265 -11.88 25.85 -25.28
CA LYS A 265 -10.75 24.95 -25.43
C LYS A 265 -9.41 25.59 -25.05
N GLU A 266 -9.24 26.89 -25.29
CA GLU A 266 -8.00 27.63 -24.96
C GLU A 266 -7.85 27.70 -23.42
N LYS A 267 -8.90 28.10 -22.73
CA LYS A 267 -8.90 28.16 -21.25
C LYS A 267 -8.72 26.77 -20.61
N LEU A 268 -9.35 25.74 -21.15
CA LEU A 268 -9.16 24.37 -20.69
C LEU A 268 -7.72 23.91 -20.89
N ASP A 269 -7.10 24.25 -22.01
CA ASP A 269 -5.72 23.91 -22.29
C ASP A 269 -4.73 24.57 -21.32
N GLU A 270 -4.97 25.85 -20.99
CA GLU A 270 -4.18 26.57 -19.97
C GLU A 270 -4.30 25.87 -18.61
N ILE A 271 -5.54 25.58 -18.15
CA ILE A 271 -5.77 24.93 -16.87
C ILE A 271 -5.15 23.51 -16.83
N PHE A 272 -5.36 22.72 -17.88
CA PHE A 272 -4.82 21.35 -17.94
C PHE A 272 -3.28 21.33 -18.05
N THR A 273 -2.70 22.34 -18.71
CA THR A 273 -1.23 22.53 -18.76
C THR A 273 -0.70 22.88 -17.38
N GLU A 274 -1.36 23.77 -16.65
CA GLU A 274 -0.98 24.13 -15.28
C GLU A 274 -1.10 22.96 -14.30
N LEU A 275 -2.12 22.11 -14.47
CA LEU A 275 -2.34 20.89 -13.68
C LEU A 275 -1.44 19.74 -14.12
N GLU A 276 -0.73 19.92 -15.22
CA GLU A 276 0.09 18.90 -15.87
C GLU A 276 -0.74 17.71 -16.43
N PHE A 277 -1.96 17.92 -16.89
CA PHE A 277 -2.88 16.92 -17.46
C PHE A 277 -2.73 16.76 -18.96
N LYS A 278 -1.50 16.62 -19.47
CA LYS A 278 -1.23 16.62 -20.93
C LYS A 278 -2.00 15.56 -21.71
N SER A 279 -2.00 14.31 -21.21
CA SER A 279 -2.71 13.21 -21.87
C SER A 279 -4.22 13.44 -21.88
N PHE A 280 -4.77 13.94 -20.76
CA PHE A 280 -6.19 14.29 -20.65
C PHE A 280 -6.55 15.47 -21.58
N ALA A 281 -5.72 16.50 -21.62
CA ALA A 281 -5.88 17.65 -22.51
C ALA A 281 -5.90 17.23 -23.99
N ASN A 282 -4.94 16.41 -24.41
CA ASN A 282 -4.88 15.91 -25.78
C ASN A 282 -6.13 15.13 -26.17
N ARG A 283 -6.64 14.29 -25.28
CA ARG A 283 -7.86 13.51 -25.47
C ARG A 283 -9.11 14.37 -25.57
N VAL A 284 -9.27 15.34 -24.68
CA VAL A 284 -10.47 16.18 -24.60
C VAL A 284 -10.49 17.27 -25.66
N LEU A 285 -9.34 17.89 -25.93
CA LEU A 285 -9.21 19.03 -26.84
C LEU A 285 -8.94 18.63 -28.30
N LYS A 286 -8.75 17.32 -28.58
CA LYS A 286 -8.47 16.76 -29.93
C LYS A 286 -7.33 17.51 -30.65
N LYS A 287 -6.22 17.79 -29.95
CA LYS A 287 -5.05 18.43 -30.53
C LYS A 287 -4.36 17.50 -31.54
N PRO A 288 -3.89 18.01 -32.73
CA PRO A 288 -3.06 17.22 -33.61
C PRO A 288 -1.74 16.91 -32.90
N GLN A 289 -1.32 15.65 -32.89
CA GLN A 289 -0.08 15.19 -32.26
C GLN A 289 1.13 15.91 -32.89
N GLN A 290 1.79 16.74 -32.12
CA GLN A 290 3.17 17.15 -32.40
C GLN A 290 4.09 16.05 -31.87
N LYS A 291 5.07 15.63 -32.71
CA LYS A 291 6.10 14.66 -32.30
C LYS A 291 6.75 15.11 -30.99
N PRO A 292 6.95 14.21 -29.99
CA PRO A 292 7.42 14.60 -28.68
C PRO A 292 8.85 15.17 -28.73
N THR A 293 9.00 16.40 -28.30
CA THR A 293 10.26 16.93 -27.80
C THR A 293 10.34 16.58 -26.31
N ASN A 294 11.48 16.01 -25.92
CA ASN A 294 11.77 15.52 -24.57
C ASN A 294 11.47 16.56 -23.49
N ALA A 295 10.32 16.48 -22.85
CA ALA A 295 10.11 17.04 -21.50
C ALA A 295 8.74 16.59 -20.96
N SER A 296 8.75 16.00 -19.80
CA SER A 296 7.64 15.68 -18.88
C SER A 296 6.48 14.84 -19.44
N LEU A 297 6.53 13.54 -19.19
CA LEU A 297 5.47 12.57 -19.39
C LEU A 297 4.58 12.53 -18.14
N GLU A 298 3.32 12.88 -18.29
CA GLU A 298 2.31 12.77 -17.26
C GLU A 298 1.35 11.63 -17.51
N LEU A 299 1.02 11.03 -16.42
CA LEU A 299 0.27 9.81 -16.26
C LEU A 299 -1.24 10.01 -16.29
N ASP A 300 -1.92 9.30 -17.17
CA ASP A 300 -3.35 9.08 -17.08
C ASP A 300 -3.63 7.68 -16.46
N LEU A 301 -3.74 7.64 -15.12
CA LEU A 301 -3.92 6.40 -14.33
C LEU A 301 -5.39 6.00 -14.12
N PHE A 302 -6.32 6.53 -14.90
CA PHE A 302 -7.75 6.26 -14.75
C PHE A 302 -8.33 5.33 -15.82
N ALA A 303 -7.49 4.52 -16.46
CA ALA A 303 -8.00 3.34 -17.13
C ALA A 303 -8.31 2.29 -16.05
N GLU A 304 -9.58 2.08 -15.79
CA GLU A 304 -10.10 1.05 -14.88
C GLU A 304 -9.61 -0.33 -15.34
N ASN A 305 -9.29 -1.21 -14.37
CA ASN A 305 -9.06 -2.61 -14.64
C ASN A 305 -10.20 -3.18 -15.50
N PRO A 306 -9.94 -3.75 -16.66
CA PRO A 306 -10.97 -4.34 -17.48
C PRO A 306 -11.49 -5.60 -16.81
N THR A 307 -12.71 -5.54 -16.31
CA THR A 307 -13.50 -6.73 -16.03
C THR A 307 -14.18 -7.16 -17.32
N ASN A 308 -13.71 -8.30 -17.84
CA ASN A 308 -14.37 -9.22 -18.77
C ASN A 308 -15.44 -8.69 -19.74
N GLY A 309 -15.12 -8.77 -21.02
CA GLY A 309 -16.07 -9.14 -22.07
C GLY A 309 -16.52 -7.98 -22.95
N GLN A 310 -15.99 -7.98 -24.18
CA GLN A 310 -16.54 -7.33 -25.37
C GLN A 310 -16.62 -5.78 -25.35
N ASP A 311 -15.51 -5.15 -25.66
CA ASP A 311 -15.52 -3.83 -26.30
C ASP A 311 -14.18 -3.55 -27.00
N GLU A 312 -14.04 -3.98 -28.24
CA GLU A 312 -12.87 -3.69 -29.10
C GLU A 312 -12.72 -2.20 -29.51
N GLN A 313 -13.51 -1.29 -28.95
CA GLN A 313 -13.52 0.13 -29.37
C GLN A 313 -13.04 1.14 -28.32
N LYS A 314 -12.55 0.72 -27.13
CA LYS A 314 -12.17 1.63 -26.03
C LYS A 314 -10.70 2.06 -25.98
N ASN A 315 -9.81 1.47 -26.79
CA ASN A 315 -8.34 1.63 -26.65
C ASN A 315 -7.69 2.51 -27.71
N ALA A 316 -8.33 3.60 -28.12
CA ALA A 316 -7.84 4.42 -29.24
C ALA A 316 -6.63 5.32 -28.96
N ASN A 317 -6.00 5.28 -27.76
CA ASN A 317 -4.93 6.22 -27.39
C ASN A 317 -3.64 5.60 -26.85
N PHE A 318 -3.58 4.31 -26.54
CA PHE A 318 -2.33 3.63 -26.21
C PHE A 318 -1.79 2.91 -27.44
N GLU A 319 -0.47 2.96 -27.63
CA GLU A 319 0.19 1.99 -28.50
C GLU A 319 0.01 0.60 -27.88
N SER A 320 -0.09 -0.42 -28.71
CA SER A 320 -0.15 -1.82 -28.29
C SER A 320 0.45 -2.69 -29.39
N ILE A 321 0.66 -3.95 -29.10
CA ILE A 321 1.14 -4.90 -30.11
C ILE A 321 0.28 -4.92 -31.38
N LYS A 322 -1.02 -4.61 -31.29
CA LYS A 322 -1.96 -4.55 -32.41
C LYS A 322 -1.83 -3.27 -33.26
N THR A 323 -1.26 -2.19 -32.71
CA THR A 323 -1.21 -0.84 -33.32
C THR A 323 0.18 -0.42 -33.74
N VAL A 324 1.22 -1.07 -33.23
CA VAL A 324 2.63 -0.75 -33.51
C VAL A 324 3.21 -1.81 -34.44
N GLU A 325 3.85 -1.35 -35.51
CA GLU A 325 4.62 -2.25 -36.39
C GLU A 325 5.85 -2.77 -35.63
N HIS A 326 5.99 -4.09 -35.54
CA HIS A 326 7.04 -4.79 -34.80
C HIS A 326 7.54 -6.01 -35.56
N LYS A 327 8.70 -6.52 -35.19
CA LYS A 327 9.37 -7.67 -35.76
C LYS A 327 9.65 -8.72 -34.69
N TYR A 328 8.60 -9.37 -34.19
CA TYR A 328 8.74 -10.44 -33.23
C TYR A 328 8.84 -11.79 -33.94
N LYS A 329 9.76 -12.64 -33.50
CA LYS A 329 10.06 -13.91 -34.15
C LYS A 329 10.04 -15.06 -33.16
N LEU A 330 9.33 -16.13 -33.53
CA LEU A 330 9.38 -17.41 -32.87
C LEU A 330 10.58 -18.22 -33.36
N ILE A 331 11.34 -18.77 -32.44
CA ILE A 331 12.47 -19.70 -32.65
C ILE A 331 12.12 -21.01 -31.95
N ASP A 332 11.93 -22.06 -32.72
CA ASP A 332 11.48 -23.38 -32.22
C ASP A 332 12.42 -24.53 -32.61
N ASN A 333 13.58 -24.21 -33.16
CA ASN A 333 14.58 -25.21 -33.58
C ASN A 333 16.01 -24.75 -33.26
N GLU A 334 16.95 -25.72 -33.13
CA GLU A 334 18.34 -25.43 -32.74
C GLU A 334 19.12 -24.60 -33.77
N GLU A 335 18.87 -24.79 -35.06
CA GLU A 335 19.61 -24.09 -36.12
C GLU A 335 19.35 -22.57 -36.06
N ASP A 336 18.07 -22.20 -35.96
CA ASP A 336 17.68 -20.80 -35.81
C ASP A 336 18.09 -20.24 -34.42
N ALA A 337 18.09 -21.07 -33.37
CA ALA A 337 18.62 -20.66 -32.06
C ALA A 337 20.12 -20.32 -32.11
N LYS A 338 20.94 -21.11 -32.86
CA LYS A 338 22.36 -20.82 -33.06
C LYS A 338 22.58 -19.55 -33.88
N ARG A 339 21.77 -19.33 -34.95
CA ARG A 339 21.81 -18.09 -35.76
C ARG A 339 21.43 -16.87 -34.89
N LEU A 340 20.43 -17.00 -34.06
CA LEU A 340 20.04 -15.95 -33.12
C LEU A 340 21.15 -15.66 -32.12
N TYR A 341 21.79 -16.71 -31.55
CA TYR A 341 22.93 -16.55 -30.65
C TYR A 341 24.05 -15.74 -31.33
N ASP A 342 24.46 -16.08 -32.56
CA ASP A 342 25.51 -15.40 -33.28
C ASP A 342 25.16 -13.90 -33.49
N TYR A 343 23.89 -13.58 -33.77
CA TYR A 343 23.42 -12.20 -33.88
C TYR A 343 23.48 -11.46 -32.54
N LEU A 344 22.95 -12.06 -31.48
CA LEU A 344 22.88 -11.45 -30.14
C LEU A 344 24.29 -11.25 -29.52
N PHE A 345 25.22 -12.17 -29.80
CA PHE A 345 26.57 -12.12 -29.26
C PHE A 345 27.38 -10.88 -29.76
N THR A 346 26.97 -10.28 -30.85
CA THR A 346 27.59 -9.04 -31.36
C THR A 346 27.12 -7.78 -30.64
N LYS A 347 26.10 -7.86 -29.79
CA LYS A 347 25.46 -6.70 -29.15
C LYS A 347 26.08 -6.41 -27.77
N GLN A 348 25.94 -5.17 -27.32
CA GLN A 348 26.45 -4.73 -26.00
C GLN A 348 25.38 -4.73 -24.92
N ILE A 349 24.11 -4.70 -25.30
CA ILE A 349 22.95 -4.68 -24.41
C ILE A 349 22.01 -5.81 -24.87
N LEU A 350 21.51 -6.57 -23.94
CA LEU A 350 20.58 -7.66 -24.13
C LEU A 350 19.44 -7.55 -23.11
N SER A 351 18.25 -7.21 -23.60
CA SER A 351 17.04 -7.37 -22.80
C SER A 351 16.62 -8.82 -22.81
N LEU A 352 16.25 -9.36 -21.67
CA LEU A 352 15.88 -10.76 -21.48
C LEU A 352 14.64 -10.87 -20.58
N ASP A 353 13.89 -11.94 -20.80
CA ASP A 353 12.80 -12.39 -19.97
C ASP A 353 12.67 -13.90 -20.04
N THR A 354 12.08 -14.54 -19.03
CA THR A 354 11.87 -16.00 -18.98
C THR A 354 10.42 -16.34 -18.77
N GLU A 355 9.86 -17.16 -19.67
CA GLU A 355 8.56 -17.79 -19.46
C GLU A 355 8.69 -19.12 -18.74
N THR A 356 7.85 -19.35 -17.74
CA THR A 356 8.02 -20.46 -16.82
C THR A 356 6.70 -21.11 -16.41
N THR A 357 6.80 -22.27 -15.74
CA THR A 357 5.63 -23.02 -15.22
C THR A 357 5.14 -22.55 -13.86
N SER A 358 5.91 -21.73 -13.13
CA SER A 358 5.62 -21.33 -11.75
C SER A 358 6.18 -19.96 -11.42
N THR A 359 5.54 -19.21 -10.54
CA THR A 359 6.06 -17.98 -9.97
C THR A 359 7.10 -18.20 -8.86
N HIS A 360 7.31 -19.45 -8.41
CA HIS A 360 8.36 -19.84 -7.47
C HIS A 360 9.57 -20.33 -8.25
N ALA A 361 10.61 -19.50 -8.34
CA ALA A 361 11.79 -19.76 -9.17
C ALA A 361 12.47 -21.11 -8.89
N VAL A 362 12.52 -21.54 -7.63
CA VAL A 362 13.14 -22.80 -7.23
C VAL A 362 12.53 -24.01 -7.97
N ASP A 363 11.21 -24.03 -8.15
CA ASP A 363 10.47 -25.13 -8.79
C ASP A 363 10.09 -24.85 -10.23
N ALA A 364 10.40 -23.66 -10.73
CA ALA A 364 10.02 -23.24 -12.06
C ALA A 364 10.81 -23.97 -13.14
N GLU A 365 10.09 -24.47 -14.15
CA GLU A 365 10.67 -24.99 -15.38
C GLU A 365 10.53 -23.94 -16.48
N LEU A 366 11.58 -23.77 -17.30
CA LEU A 366 11.57 -22.87 -18.46
C LEU A 366 10.58 -23.36 -19.52
N VAL A 367 9.75 -22.45 -19.97
CA VAL A 367 8.85 -22.61 -21.13
C VAL A 367 9.42 -21.86 -22.33
N GLY A 368 10.11 -20.75 -22.11
CA GLY A 368 10.73 -19.97 -23.15
C GLY A 368 11.77 -18.98 -22.65
N LEU A 369 12.56 -18.46 -23.57
CA LEU A 369 13.52 -17.38 -23.37
C LEU A 369 13.20 -16.26 -24.35
N SER A 370 13.10 -15.05 -23.88
CA SER A 370 12.82 -13.89 -24.73
C SER A 370 14.03 -12.95 -24.74
N PHE A 371 14.28 -12.35 -25.92
CA PHE A 371 15.42 -11.47 -26.13
C PHE A 371 15.02 -10.26 -26.99
N ALA A 372 15.51 -9.06 -26.60
CA ALA A 372 15.46 -7.88 -27.42
C ALA A 372 16.78 -7.10 -27.35
N VAL A 373 17.21 -6.54 -28.48
CA VAL A 373 18.45 -5.73 -28.59
C VAL A 373 18.22 -4.40 -29.31
N GLU A 374 17.12 -4.27 -30.00
CA GLU A 374 16.63 -3.08 -30.68
C GLU A 374 15.14 -2.93 -30.39
N GLU A 375 14.66 -1.68 -30.25
CA GLU A 375 13.25 -1.43 -30.01
C GLU A 375 12.38 -1.96 -31.15
N LYS A 376 11.27 -2.61 -30.79
CA LYS A 376 10.32 -3.22 -31.72
C LYS A 376 10.86 -4.44 -32.48
N GLU A 377 12.02 -4.97 -32.07
CA GLU A 377 12.56 -6.24 -32.57
C GLU A 377 12.86 -7.16 -31.38
N ALA A 378 12.18 -8.31 -31.32
CA ALA A 378 12.36 -9.27 -30.25
C ALA A 378 12.20 -10.72 -30.74
N PHE A 379 12.72 -11.64 -29.94
CA PHE A 379 12.79 -13.05 -30.26
C PHE A 379 12.31 -13.87 -29.07
N TYR A 380 11.46 -14.83 -29.32
CA TYR A 380 11.07 -15.82 -28.34
C TYR A 380 11.58 -17.19 -28.74
N VAL A 381 12.35 -17.82 -27.88
CA VAL A 381 12.90 -19.17 -28.07
C VAL A 381 12.08 -20.13 -27.24
N ALA A 382 11.32 -21.00 -27.90
CA ALA A 382 10.50 -22.02 -27.26
C ALA A 382 11.39 -23.10 -26.65
N ILE A 383 11.22 -23.38 -25.37
CA ILE A 383 12.00 -24.38 -24.63
C ILE A 383 11.19 -25.67 -24.48
N PRO A 384 11.72 -26.84 -24.94
CA PRO A 384 11.06 -28.14 -24.77
C PRO A 384 10.78 -28.49 -23.30
N SER A 385 9.75 -29.29 -23.06
CA SER A 385 9.40 -29.80 -21.72
C SER A 385 10.38 -30.84 -21.18
N ASP A 386 11.05 -31.58 -22.09
CA ASP A 386 12.09 -32.53 -21.72
C ASP A 386 13.31 -31.75 -21.19
N ARG A 387 13.80 -32.17 -20.04
CA ARG A 387 14.90 -31.45 -19.36
C ARG A 387 16.22 -31.50 -20.12
N GLU A 388 16.54 -32.62 -20.76
CA GLU A 388 17.79 -32.77 -21.52
C GLU A 388 17.75 -31.92 -22.79
N GLU A 389 16.60 -31.91 -23.48
CA GLU A 389 16.40 -31.05 -24.63
C GLU A 389 16.39 -29.56 -24.25
N ALA A 390 15.74 -29.19 -23.16
CA ALA A 390 15.77 -27.84 -22.62
C ALA A 390 17.22 -27.37 -22.34
N LEU A 391 18.04 -28.20 -21.73
CA LEU A 391 19.46 -27.89 -21.48
C LEU A 391 20.26 -27.66 -22.77
N LYS A 392 19.95 -28.34 -23.88
CA LYS A 392 20.61 -28.08 -25.17
C LYS A 392 20.33 -26.63 -25.62
N PHE A 393 19.09 -26.16 -25.58
CA PHE A 393 18.75 -24.80 -25.95
C PHE A 393 19.37 -23.79 -24.98
N VAL A 394 19.25 -23.99 -23.69
CA VAL A 394 19.84 -23.09 -22.68
C VAL A 394 21.36 -22.97 -22.85
N ASN A 395 22.06 -24.07 -23.16
CA ASN A 395 23.51 -24.09 -23.36
C ASN A 395 23.96 -23.31 -24.62
N ILE A 396 23.10 -23.16 -25.64
CA ILE A 396 23.38 -22.28 -26.76
C ILE A 396 23.53 -20.82 -26.30
N PHE A 397 22.63 -20.37 -25.41
CA PHE A 397 22.60 -18.99 -24.96
C PHE A 397 23.40 -18.75 -23.67
N LYS A 398 23.83 -19.78 -22.95
CA LYS A 398 24.63 -19.64 -21.72
C LYS A 398 25.83 -18.68 -21.86
N PRO A 399 26.64 -18.71 -22.97
CA PRO A 399 27.72 -17.76 -23.14
C PRO A 399 27.28 -16.28 -23.25
N LEU A 400 26.00 -15.98 -23.62
CA LEU A 400 25.48 -14.61 -23.61
C LEU A 400 25.24 -14.15 -22.17
N TYR A 401 24.59 -14.99 -21.38
CA TYR A 401 24.28 -14.68 -19.98
C TYR A 401 25.54 -14.50 -19.15
N GLU A 402 26.56 -15.35 -19.41
CA GLU A 402 27.81 -15.34 -18.67
C GLU A 402 28.88 -14.37 -19.23
N ASN A 403 28.58 -13.66 -20.32
CA ASN A 403 29.51 -12.68 -20.89
C ASN A 403 29.48 -11.36 -20.09
N PRO A 404 30.55 -11.00 -19.34
CA PRO A 404 30.55 -9.79 -18.53
C PRO A 404 30.56 -8.47 -19.33
N LYS A 405 30.79 -8.54 -20.64
CA LYS A 405 30.83 -7.36 -21.53
C LYS A 405 29.44 -6.97 -22.06
N ILE A 406 28.48 -7.88 -21.99
CA ILE A 406 27.09 -7.65 -22.40
C ILE A 406 26.29 -7.25 -21.17
N MET A 407 25.68 -6.06 -21.20
CA MET A 407 24.73 -5.65 -20.16
C MET A 407 23.42 -6.40 -20.35
N LYS A 408 22.90 -7.00 -19.27
CA LYS A 408 21.59 -7.65 -19.24
C LYS A 408 20.57 -6.71 -18.65
N VAL A 409 19.42 -6.62 -19.31
CA VAL A 409 18.29 -5.78 -18.91
C VAL A 409 17.11 -6.72 -18.65
N GLY A 410 16.43 -6.54 -17.52
CA GLY A 410 15.24 -7.32 -17.17
C GLY A 410 14.26 -6.50 -16.35
N GLN A 411 13.07 -7.03 -16.19
CA GLN A 411 12.04 -6.54 -15.27
C GLN A 411 11.90 -7.54 -14.13
N ASN A 412 12.32 -7.21 -12.90
CA ASN A 412 12.48 -8.15 -11.80
C ASN A 412 13.47 -9.29 -12.15
N ILE A 413 14.61 -8.89 -12.71
CA ILE A 413 15.64 -9.79 -13.27
C ILE A 413 16.17 -10.84 -12.26
N LYS A 414 15.94 -10.62 -10.96
CA LYS A 414 16.27 -11.59 -9.91
C LYS A 414 15.57 -12.93 -10.15
N TYR A 415 14.29 -12.90 -10.53
CA TYR A 415 13.51 -14.10 -10.84
C TYR A 415 14.14 -14.87 -12.02
N ASP A 416 14.47 -14.18 -13.11
CA ASP A 416 15.12 -14.80 -14.27
C ASP A 416 16.48 -15.38 -13.92
N TYR A 417 17.23 -14.66 -13.10
CA TYR A 417 18.51 -15.12 -12.57
C TYR A 417 18.38 -16.46 -11.82
N GLU A 418 17.42 -16.56 -10.90
CA GLU A 418 17.13 -17.76 -10.11
C GLU A 418 16.67 -18.94 -10.98
N VAL A 419 15.78 -18.69 -11.93
CA VAL A 419 15.32 -19.72 -12.89
C VAL A 419 16.49 -20.24 -13.70
N LEU A 420 17.35 -19.37 -14.21
CA LEU A 420 18.53 -19.75 -14.99
C LEU A 420 19.56 -20.52 -14.13
N MET A 421 19.69 -20.23 -12.83
CA MET A 421 20.52 -21.02 -11.91
C MET A 421 20.10 -22.47 -11.85
N ASN A 422 18.79 -22.80 -11.95
CA ASN A 422 18.33 -24.19 -12.03
C ASN A 422 18.87 -24.93 -13.25
N TYR A 423 19.30 -24.19 -14.30
CA TYR A 423 19.86 -24.73 -15.54
C TYR A 423 21.40 -24.59 -15.60
N GLY A 424 22.04 -24.24 -14.48
CA GLY A 424 23.47 -24.09 -14.39
C GLY A 424 24.03 -22.86 -15.12
N VAL A 425 23.24 -21.83 -15.29
CA VAL A 425 23.61 -20.53 -15.85
C VAL A 425 23.68 -19.48 -14.74
N GLU A 426 24.79 -18.74 -14.67
CA GLU A 426 24.96 -17.63 -13.77
C GLU A 426 25.15 -16.34 -14.57
N ILE A 427 24.20 -15.40 -14.44
CA ILE A 427 24.29 -14.11 -15.14
C ILE A 427 25.51 -13.33 -14.63
N GLN A 428 26.38 -12.89 -15.55
CA GLN A 428 27.57 -12.11 -15.24
C GLN A 428 27.55 -10.74 -15.89
N GLY A 429 28.35 -9.82 -15.32
CA GLY A 429 28.48 -8.46 -15.81
C GLY A 429 27.45 -7.51 -15.25
N LYS A 430 27.28 -6.37 -15.93
CA LYS A 430 26.28 -5.37 -15.51
C LYS A 430 24.87 -5.85 -15.79
N MET A 431 23.98 -5.64 -14.83
CA MET A 431 22.53 -5.85 -14.96
C MET A 431 21.81 -4.52 -14.79
N PHE A 432 20.70 -4.36 -15.47
CA PHE A 432 19.77 -3.24 -15.30
C PHE A 432 18.37 -3.80 -15.07
N ASP A 433 17.81 -3.55 -13.90
CA ASP A 433 16.43 -3.94 -13.57
C ASP A 433 15.51 -2.72 -13.63
N THR A 434 14.51 -2.75 -14.52
CA THR A 434 13.56 -1.65 -14.72
C THR A 434 12.64 -1.44 -13.53
N MET A 435 12.30 -2.51 -12.79
CA MET A 435 11.53 -2.44 -11.54
C MET A 435 12.31 -1.69 -10.45
N ILE A 436 13.58 -2.04 -10.25
CA ILE A 436 14.45 -1.41 -9.24
C ILE A 436 14.78 0.04 -9.65
N ALA A 437 15.03 0.30 -10.94
CA ALA A 437 15.26 1.64 -11.45
C ALA A 437 14.07 2.56 -11.13
N HIS A 438 12.85 2.11 -11.43
CA HIS A 438 11.66 2.89 -11.12
C HIS A 438 11.40 3.01 -9.61
N TYR A 439 11.67 1.97 -8.84
CA TYR A 439 11.56 2.03 -7.38
C TYR A 439 12.45 3.13 -6.78
N LEU A 440 13.67 3.32 -7.28
CA LEU A 440 14.53 4.42 -6.82
C LEU A 440 14.02 5.79 -7.24
N ILE A 441 13.39 5.90 -8.42
CA ILE A 441 12.81 7.15 -8.95
C ILE A 441 11.53 7.52 -8.20
N GLN A 442 10.63 6.55 -7.96
CA GLN A 442 9.31 6.75 -7.36
C GLN A 442 8.93 5.60 -6.40
N PRO A 443 9.51 5.56 -5.18
CA PRO A 443 9.39 4.40 -4.28
C PRO A 443 7.97 4.11 -3.77
N GLU A 444 7.04 5.04 -3.90
CA GLU A 444 5.66 4.91 -3.41
C GLU A 444 4.67 4.41 -4.48
N LEU A 445 5.13 4.21 -5.73
CA LEU A 445 4.26 3.82 -6.84
C LEU A 445 4.37 2.31 -7.15
N TYR A 446 3.56 1.84 -8.12
CA TYR A 446 3.68 0.48 -8.64
C TYR A 446 4.88 0.36 -9.57
N HIS A 447 5.52 -0.82 -9.58
CA HIS A 447 6.74 -1.06 -10.34
C HIS A 447 6.60 -2.23 -11.32
N ASN A 448 5.38 -2.75 -11.53
CA ASN A 448 5.12 -3.78 -12.52
C ASN A 448 5.22 -3.22 -13.95
N MET A 449 5.55 -4.09 -14.91
CA MET A 449 5.82 -3.71 -16.29
C MET A 449 4.63 -3.03 -16.97
N ASP A 450 3.42 -3.56 -16.81
CA ASP A 450 2.21 -2.97 -17.38
C ASP A 450 2.05 -1.51 -17.01
N TYR A 451 2.15 -1.23 -15.70
CA TYR A 451 2.10 0.12 -15.18
C TYR A 451 3.21 1.01 -15.75
N LEU A 452 4.44 0.51 -15.80
CA LEU A 452 5.57 1.28 -16.34
C LEU A 452 5.42 1.55 -17.82
N ALA A 453 4.93 0.58 -18.61
CA ALA A 453 4.69 0.73 -20.03
C ALA A 453 3.60 1.78 -20.31
N GLU A 454 2.49 1.74 -19.57
CA GLU A 454 1.44 2.76 -19.69
C GLU A 454 1.96 4.16 -19.35
N VAL A 455 2.72 4.28 -18.26
CA VAL A 455 3.21 5.54 -17.72
C VAL A 455 4.29 6.18 -18.59
N TYR A 456 5.30 5.41 -18.95
CA TYR A 456 6.51 5.93 -19.58
C TYR A 456 6.54 5.78 -21.09
N LEU A 457 5.81 4.80 -21.63
CA LEU A 457 5.82 4.51 -23.06
C LEU A 457 4.49 4.81 -23.75
N HIS A 458 3.41 5.10 -23.00
CA HIS A 458 2.04 5.17 -23.52
C HIS A 458 1.64 3.90 -24.28
N TYR A 459 2.04 2.75 -23.74
CA TYR A 459 1.87 1.47 -24.36
C TYR A 459 1.08 0.54 -23.42
N GLN A 460 0.08 -0.12 -23.98
CA GLN A 460 -0.71 -1.15 -23.28
C GLN A 460 -0.18 -2.52 -23.67
N THR A 461 0.41 -3.22 -22.72
CA THR A 461 0.92 -4.60 -22.87
C THR A 461 -0.22 -5.61 -22.95
N VAL A 462 0.07 -6.78 -23.45
CA VAL A 462 -0.82 -7.95 -23.33
C VAL A 462 -0.74 -8.46 -21.90
N HIS A 463 -1.89 -8.67 -21.24
CA HIS A 463 -1.91 -9.20 -19.88
C HIS A 463 -1.81 -10.73 -19.89
N ILE A 464 -1.08 -11.31 -18.96
CA ILE A 464 -0.90 -12.76 -18.84
C ILE A 464 -2.25 -13.49 -18.65
N GLU A 465 -3.22 -12.88 -17.99
CA GLU A 465 -4.57 -13.41 -17.82
C GLU A 465 -5.34 -13.56 -19.15
N ASP A 466 -4.97 -12.81 -20.19
CA ASP A 466 -5.56 -12.95 -21.52
C ASP A 466 -5.09 -14.23 -22.22
N LEU A 467 -3.91 -14.75 -21.86
CA LEU A 467 -3.35 -15.99 -22.39
C LEU A 467 -3.78 -17.22 -21.57
N ILE A 468 -3.55 -17.18 -20.25
CA ILE A 468 -3.72 -18.36 -19.38
C ILE A 468 -5.04 -18.35 -18.60
N GLY A 469 -5.82 -17.26 -18.71
CA GLY A 469 -7.08 -17.07 -18.00
C GLY A 469 -6.93 -16.47 -16.61
N PRO A 470 -8.03 -16.07 -15.97
CA PRO A 470 -8.02 -15.37 -14.69
C PRO A 470 -7.51 -16.26 -13.55
N LYS A 471 -6.89 -15.62 -12.53
CA LYS A 471 -6.38 -16.32 -11.34
C LYS A 471 -7.43 -17.21 -10.70
N GLY A 472 -7.09 -18.49 -10.51
CA GLY A 472 -7.96 -19.46 -9.86
C GLY A 472 -7.65 -20.90 -10.26
N LYS A 473 -8.50 -21.83 -9.82
CA LYS A 473 -8.30 -23.28 -10.06
C LYS A 473 -8.29 -23.70 -11.54
N ASN A 474 -8.83 -22.86 -12.41
CA ASN A 474 -8.95 -23.14 -13.85
C ASN A 474 -7.91 -22.37 -14.69
N GLN A 475 -6.98 -21.65 -14.05
CA GLN A 475 -5.90 -20.98 -14.75
C GLN A 475 -4.96 -22.00 -15.37
N LYS A 476 -4.63 -21.84 -16.66
CA LYS A 476 -3.69 -22.69 -17.38
C LYS A 476 -2.26 -22.39 -16.97
N SER A 477 -1.35 -23.30 -17.22
CA SER A 477 0.09 -23.02 -17.20
C SER A 477 0.53 -22.46 -18.57
N MET A 478 1.57 -21.65 -18.60
CA MET A 478 2.20 -21.24 -19.87
C MET A 478 2.63 -22.45 -20.70
N ARG A 479 2.99 -23.55 -20.07
CA ARG A 479 3.35 -24.82 -20.73
C ARG A 479 2.19 -25.47 -21.48
N ASP A 480 0.94 -25.15 -21.13
CA ASP A 480 -0.26 -25.72 -21.78
C ASP A 480 -0.60 -25.03 -23.12
N LEU A 481 0.10 -23.91 -23.43
CA LEU A 481 -0.09 -23.13 -24.65
C LEU A 481 0.91 -23.53 -25.73
N ALA A 482 0.50 -23.46 -27.00
CA ALA A 482 1.43 -23.63 -28.10
C ALA A 482 2.42 -22.46 -28.18
N PRO A 483 3.69 -22.70 -28.60
CA PRO A 483 4.68 -21.61 -28.76
C PRO A 483 4.18 -20.43 -29.61
N SER A 484 3.33 -20.71 -30.61
CA SER A 484 2.70 -19.70 -31.48
C SER A 484 1.65 -18.84 -30.79
N GLU A 485 1.16 -19.25 -29.62
CA GLU A 485 0.22 -18.46 -28.81
C GLU A 485 0.94 -17.58 -27.81
N VAL A 486 2.18 -17.94 -27.40
CA VAL A 486 2.98 -17.30 -26.36
C VAL A 486 3.97 -16.27 -26.93
N TYR A 487 4.51 -16.51 -28.15
CA TYR A 487 5.70 -15.80 -28.64
C TYR A 487 5.53 -14.27 -28.75
N GLU A 488 4.33 -13.79 -29.12
CA GLU A 488 4.08 -12.35 -29.24
C GLU A 488 4.08 -11.68 -27.87
N TYR A 489 3.43 -12.29 -26.90
CA TYR A 489 3.41 -11.83 -25.51
C TYR A 489 4.83 -11.78 -24.91
N ALA A 490 5.54 -12.90 -24.96
CA ALA A 490 6.87 -13.03 -24.38
C ALA A 490 7.94 -12.15 -25.07
N ALA A 491 7.84 -11.99 -26.40
CA ALA A 491 8.70 -11.07 -27.13
C ALA A 491 8.38 -9.61 -26.83
N GLU A 492 7.10 -9.25 -26.61
CA GLU A 492 6.67 -7.94 -26.14
C GLU A 492 7.33 -7.59 -24.81
N ASP A 493 7.35 -8.51 -23.84
CA ASP A 493 7.91 -8.28 -22.52
C ASP A 493 9.40 -7.92 -22.59
N ALA A 494 10.18 -8.60 -23.43
CA ALA A 494 11.58 -8.27 -23.66
C ALA A 494 11.78 -6.90 -24.36
N ASP A 495 10.96 -6.55 -25.36
CA ASP A 495 11.01 -5.26 -26.07
C ASP A 495 10.62 -4.11 -25.15
N ILE A 496 9.51 -4.24 -24.44
CA ILE A 496 9.03 -3.21 -23.50
C ILE A 496 10.06 -2.97 -22.40
N THR A 497 10.66 -4.01 -21.88
CA THR A 497 11.72 -3.92 -20.87
C THR A 497 12.94 -3.12 -21.41
N LEU A 498 13.35 -3.35 -22.65
CA LEU A 498 14.42 -2.57 -23.29
C LEU A 498 14.04 -1.08 -23.45
N ARG A 499 12.83 -0.82 -23.91
CA ARG A 499 12.31 0.55 -24.07
C ARG A 499 12.20 1.27 -22.73
N LEU A 500 11.74 0.58 -21.67
CA LEU A 500 11.70 1.13 -20.31
C LEU A 500 13.09 1.48 -19.78
N LYS A 501 14.09 0.61 -19.99
CA LYS A 501 15.48 0.92 -19.63
C LYS A 501 15.95 2.22 -20.28
N ASN A 502 15.67 2.42 -21.58
CA ASN A 502 16.09 3.61 -22.31
C ASN A 502 15.46 4.91 -21.77
N VAL A 503 14.28 4.82 -21.15
CA VAL A 503 13.60 5.97 -20.53
C VAL A 503 14.02 6.16 -19.06
N LEU A 504 14.22 5.08 -18.31
CA LEU A 504 14.48 5.15 -16.87
C LEU A 504 15.95 5.48 -16.55
N GLU A 505 16.91 4.98 -17.33
CA GLU A 505 18.34 5.24 -17.10
C GLU A 505 18.69 6.74 -17.10
N PRO A 506 18.24 7.58 -18.07
CA PRO A 506 18.45 9.03 -18.03
C PRO A 506 17.84 9.69 -16.78
N LYS A 507 16.69 9.20 -16.29
CA LYS A 507 16.03 9.71 -15.08
C LYS A 507 16.83 9.41 -13.81
N LEU A 508 17.43 8.24 -13.70
CA LEU A 508 18.34 7.92 -12.60
C LEU A 508 19.50 8.93 -12.55
N LYS A 509 20.04 9.29 -13.70
CA LYS A 509 21.10 10.28 -13.82
C LYS A 509 20.65 11.69 -13.44
N GLU A 510 19.52 12.13 -13.97
CA GLU A 510 18.92 13.44 -13.65
C GLU A 510 18.69 13.60 -12.13
N LEU A 511 18.28 12.53 -11.47
CA LEU A 511 18.00 12.51 -10.03
C LEU A 511 19.23 12.21 -9.16
N ASN A 512 20.41 12.01 -9.73
CA ASN A 512 21.65 11.61 -9.03
C ASN A 512 21.51 10.29 -8.25
N LEU A 513 20.81 9.29 -8.81
CA LEU A 513 20.56 7.97 -8.22
C LEU A 513 21.45 6.88 -8.82
N GLU A 514 22.32 7.21 -9.78
CA GLU A 514 23.16 6.24 -10.51
C GLU A 514 24.11 5.48 -9.57
N GLU A 515 24.76 6.16 -8.62
CA GLU A 515 25.69 5.52 -7.69
C GLU A 515 24.97 4.50 -6.79
N LEU A 516 23.81 4.85 -6.26
CA LEU A 516 22.98 3.95 -5.48
C LEU A 516 22.52 2.74 -6.33
N PHE A 517 22.06 2.98 -7.55
CA PHE A 517 21.61 1.95 -8.46
C PHE A 517 22.74 0.97 -8.82
N TRP A 518 23.88 1.49 -9.33
CA TRP A 518 24.96 0.66 -9.85
C TRP A 518 25.87 0.04 -8.79
N ASN A 519 26.03 0.69 -7.63
CA ASN A 519 26.97 0.25 -6.60
C ASN A 519 26.30 -0.49 -5.45
N VAL A 520 25.00 -0.36 -5.25
CA VAL A 520 24.26 -0.98 -4.15
C VAL A 520 23.18 -1.91 -4.66
N GLU A 521 22.17 -1.40 -5.39
CA GLU A 521 20.98 -2.18 -5.71
C GLU A 521 21.23 -3.26 -6.76
N MET A 522 21.90 -2.96 -7.85
CA MET A 522 22.17 -3.95 -8.89
C MET A 522 23.13 -5.06 -8.44
N PRO A 523 24.25 -4.75 -7.74
CA PRO A 523 25.12 -5.79 -7.20
C PRO A 523 24.47 -6.66 -6.12
N LEU A 524 23.37 -6.21 -5.51
CA LEU A 524 22.62 -6.98 -4.51
C LEU A 524 21.74 -8.08 -5.15
N VAL A 525 21.32 -7.92 -6.40
CA VAL A 525 20.46 -8.90 -7.10
C VAL A 525 21.04 -10.32 -7.05
N PRO A 526 22.29 -10.59 -7.48
CA PRO A 526 22.86 -11.94 -7.39
C PRO A 526 23.03 -12.44 -5.93
N VAL A 527 23.22 -11.53 -4.98
CA VAL A 527 23.32 -11.92 -3.55
C VAL A 527 21.99 -12.51 -3.08
N LEU A 528 20.89 -11.78 -3.34
CA LEU A 528 19.55 -12.22 -2.95
C LEU A 528 19.13 -13.48 -3.70
N ALA A 529 19.42 -13.57 -5.00
CA ALA A 529 19.16 -14.78 -5.78
C ALA A 529 19.85 -16.02 -5.17
N HIS A 530 21.11 -15.90 -4.78
CA HIS A 530 21.83 -17.00 -4.11
C HIS A 530 21.23 -17.31 -2.72
N MET A 531 20.86 -16.30 -1.93
CA MET A 531 20.22 -16.49 -0.63
C MET A 531 18.89 -17.25 -0.77
N GLU A 532 18.04 -16.84 -1.70
CA GLU A 532 16.75 -17.47 -1.97
C GLU A 532 16.93 -18.91 -2.47
N MET A 533 17.86 -19.14 -3.39
CA MET A 533 18.17 -20.49 -3.90
C MET A 533 18.85 -21.38 -2.86
N ASN A 534 19.66 -20.83 -1.95
CA ASN A 534 20.24 -21.57 -0.82
C ASN A 534 19.14 -22.06 0.13
N GLY A 535 18.17 -21.20 0.42
CA GLY A 535 17.13 -21.46 1.41
C GLY A 535 17.66 -21.71 2.81
N VAL A 536 16.78 -22.03 3.74
CA VAL A 536 17.11 -22.30 5.14
C VAL A 536 16.54 -23.63 5.61
N CYS A 537 17.29 -24.36 6.42
CA CYS A 537 16.87 -25.61 7.01
C CYS A 537 16.02 -25.38 8.27
N ILE A 538 15.00 -26.23 8.45
CA ILE A 538 14.10 -26.20 9.60
C ILE A 538 14.11 -27.55 10.31
N ASP A 539 14.29 -27.53 11.63
CA ASP A 539 14.07 -28.69 12.48
C ASP A 539 12.56 -28.91 12.73
N THR A 540 12.00 -29.84 11.97
CA THR A 540 10.58 -30.19 12.07
C THR A 540 10.19 -30.91 13.36
N ASN A 541 11.17 -31.54 14.06
CA ASN A 541 10.90 -32.18 15.34
C ASN A 541 10.75 -31.14 16.45
N THR A 542 11.67 -30.19 16.52
CA THR A 542 11.54 -29.03 17.42
C THR A 542 10.25 -28.24 17.16
N LEU A 543 9.86 -28.04 15.89
CA LEU A 543 8.57 -27.39 15.55
C LEU A 543 7.36 -28.18 16.09
N LYS A 544 7.37 -29.52 15.98
CA LYS A 544 6.30 -30.36 16.50
C LYS A 544 6.19 -30.28 18.03
N GLU A 545 7.33 -30.31 18.72
CA GLU A 545 7.39 -30.15 20.18
C GLU A 545 6.85 -28.79 20.60
N THR A 546 7.28 -27.72 19.91
CA THR A 546 6.77 -26.36 20.11
C THR A 546 5.27 -26.26 19.85
N SER A 547 4.76 -26.88 18.78
CA SER A 547 3.33 -26.94 18.47
C SER A 547 2.51 -27.57 19.60
N VAL A 548 2.94 -28.70 20.13
CA VAL A 548 2.28 -29.37 21.25
C VAL A 548 2.29 -28.50 22.51
N ASN A 549 3.43 -27.90 22.85
CA ASN A 549 3.56 -27.01 24.01
C ASN A 549 2.63 -25.79 23.89
N LEU A 550 2.69 -25.07 22.78
CA LEU A 550 1.86 -23.88 22.55
C LEU A 550 0.38 -24.24 22.53
N THR A 551 -0.01 -25.38 21.95
CA THR A 551 -1.40 -25.83 21.92
C THR A 551 -1.93 -26.16 23.33
N ASN A 552 -1.13 -26.84 24.17
CA ASN A 552 -1.51 -27.12 25.55
C ASN A 552 -1.71 -25.84 26.36
N ARG A 553 -0.76 -24.90 26.26
CA ARG A 553 -0.86 -23.58 26.90
C ARG A 553 -2.06 -22.77 26.41
N LEU A 554 -2.33 -22.81 25.12
CA LEU A 554 -3.49 -22.16 24.50
C LEU A 554 -4.79 -22.71 25.08
N THR A 555 -4.90 -24.03 25.25
CA THR A 555 -6.07 -24.70 25.85
C THR A 555 -6.27 -24.30 27.31
N GLU A 556 -5.18 -24.18 28.07
CA GLU A 556 -5.24 -23.73 29.47
C GLU A 556 -5.69 -22.27 29.58
N ILE A 557 -5.14 -21.39 28.75
CA ILE A 557 -5.49 -19.95 28.70
C ILE A 557 -6.95 -19.81 28.25
N GLU A 558 -7.40 -20.57 27.26
CA GLU A 558 -8.78 -20.56 26.78
C GLU A 558 -9.77 -20.95 27.91
N ARG A 559 -9.48 -22.02 28.64
CA ARG A 559 -10.26 -22.44 29.82
C ARG A 559 -10.32 -21.31 30.87
N HIS A 560 -9.19 -20.72 31.19
CA HIS A 560 -9.09 -19.62 32.15
C HIS A 560 -9.86 -18.37 31.71
N ILE A 561 -9.79 -18.01 30.41
CA ILE A 561 -10.63 -16.94 29.85
C ILE A 561 -12.12 -17.23 30.03
N TYR A 562 -12.58 -18.47 29.76
CA TYR A 562 -13.98 -18.82 29.92
C TYR A 562 -14.42 -18.81 31.40
N GLU A 563 -13.55 -19.20 32.31
CA GLU A 563 -13.80 -19.09 33.74
C GLU A 563 -13.96 -17.63 34.20
N LEU A 564 -13.07 -16.74 33.72
CA LEU A 564 -13.12 -15.30 34.01
C LEU A 564 -14.33 -14.60 33.37
N ALA A 565 -14.74 -15.04 32.19
CA ALA A 565 -15.88 -14.50 31.46
C ALA A 565 -17.23 -15.06 31.96
N GLY A 566 -17.23 -16.24 32.61
CA GLY A 566 -18.41 -16.95 33.03
C GLY A 566 -19.18 -17.69 31.93
N GLU A 567 -18.63 -17.73 30.70
CA GLU A 567 -19.19 -18.42 29.54
C GLU A 567 -18.15 -18.65 28.47
N SER A 568 -18.43 -19.58 27.54
CA SER A 568 -17.60 -19.83 26.36
C SER A 568 -18.00 -18.92 25.21
N PHE A 569 -17.01 -18.44 24.48
CA PHE A 569 -17.17 -17.59 23.28
C PHE A 569 -15.97 -17.73 22.36
N ASN A 570 -16.07 -17.24 21.13
CA ASN A 570 -14.94 -17.26 20.22
C ASN A 570 -13.97 -16.12 20.52
N ILE A 571 -12.84 -16.44 21.17
CA ILE A 571 -11.77 -15.48 21.57
C ILE A 571 -11.07 -14.88 20.32
N ALA A 572 -11.08 -15.60 19.19
CA ALA A 572 -10.55 -15.08 17.93
C ALA A 572 -11.49 -14.06 17.26
N SER A 573 -12.74 -13.92 17.72
CA SER A 573 -13.69 -12.95 17.19
C SER A 573 -13.61 -11.61 17.94
N PRO A 574 -13.10 -10.51 17.32
CA PRO A 574 -13.06 -9.19 17.97
C PRO A 574 -14.42 -8.73 18.47
N ARG A 575 -15.48 -9.09 17.75
CA ARG A 575 -16.86 -8.75 18.12
C ARG A 575 -17.29 -9.43 19.42
N GLN A 576 -17.08 -10.75 19.52
CA GLN A 576 -17.48 -11.49 20.72
C GLN A 576 -16.64 -11.09 21.94
N VAL A 577 -15.34 -10.91 21.76
CA VAL A 577 -14.46 -10.37 22.79
C VAL A 577 -14.96 -9.00 23.28
N GLY A 578 -15.34 -8.10 22.37
CA GLY A 578 -15.88 -6.79 22.72
C GLY A 578 -17.22 -6.89 23.50
N GLU A 579 -18.11 -7.80 23.10
CA GLU A 579 -19.38 -8.03 23.78
C GLU A 579 -19.17 -8.57 25.21
N ILE A 580 -18.20 -9.46 25.41
CA ILE A 580 -17.84 -9.97 26.74
C ILE A 580 -17.23 -8.86 27.60
N LEU A 581 -16.14 -8.22 27.13
CA LEU A 581 -15.38 -7.26 27.93
C LEU A 581 -16.17 -5.99 28.25
N PHE A 582 -16.86 -5.44 27.28
CA PHE A 582 -17.50 -4.12 27.40
C PHE A 582 -19.02 -4.18 27.53
N GLY A 583 -19.66 -5.19 26.97
CA GLY A 583 -21.11 -5.39 27.10
C GLY A 583 -21.52 -6.05 28.40
N LYS A 584 -20.92 -7.20 28.74
CA LYS A 584 -21.28 -8.03 29.93
C LYS A 584 -20.43 -7.67 31.15
N MET A 585 -19.12 -7.75 31.08
CA MET A 585 -18.24 -7.48 32.22
C MET A 585 -18.12 -5.98 32.54
N LYS A 586 -18.41 -5.10 31.57
CA LYS A 586 -18.39 -3.63 31.70
C LYS A 586 -17.11 -3.12 32.37
N ILE A 587 -15.96 -3.62 31.92
CA ILE A 587 -14.62 -3.27 32.46
C ILE A 587 -14.27 -1.80 32.30
N VAL A 588 -14.98 -1.09 31.41
CA VAL A 588 -14.82 0.36 31.14
C VAL A 588 -16.21 0.97 30.93
N ASP A 589 -16.46 2.15 31.51
CA ASP A 589 -17.75 2.85 31.39
C ASP A 589 -18.04 3.34 29.97
N LYS A 590 -17.01 3.81 29.25
CA LYS A 590 -17.12 4.35 27.88
C LYS A 590 -16.09 3.69 26.95
N PRO A 591 -16.35 2.45 26.50
CA PRO A 591 -15.42 1.77 25.61
C PRO A 591 -15.41 2.40 24.21
N LYS A 592 -14.22 2.44 23.57
CA LYS A 592 -14.09 2.87 22.18
C LYS A 592 -14.87 1.95 21.25
N LYS A 593 -15.59 2.54 20.29
CA LYS A 593 -16.32 1.80 19.25
C LYS A 593 -15.81 2.20 17.87
N THR A 594 -15.89 1.28 16.93
CA THR A 594 -15.66 1.54 15.50
C THR A 594 -16.78 2.40 14.92
N LYS A 595 -16.60 2.93 13.71
CA LYS A 595 -17.66 3.65 12.95
C LYS A 595 -18.92 2.79 12.76
N THR A 596 -18.79 1.45 12.77
CA THR A 596 -19.90 0.48 12.66
C THR A 596 -20.51 0.10 14.01
N GLY A 597 -20.15 0.77 15.11
CA GLY A 597 -20.69 0.55 16.44
C GLY A 597 -20.12 -0.68 17.17
N GLN A 598 -19.17 -1.41 16.59
CA GLN A 598 -18.49 -2.52 17.25
C GLN A 598 -17.46 -2.01 18.26
N TYR A 599 -17.30 -2.72 19.38
CA TYR A 599 -16.24 -2.42 20.32
C TYR A 599 -14.86 -2.64 19.72
N VAL A 600 -13.95 -1.69 19.94
CA VAL A 600 -12.56 -1.81 19.50
C VAL A 600 -11.80 -2.68 20.50
N THR A 601 -11.28 -3.81 20.01
CA THR A 601 -10.49 -4.76 20.79
C THR A 601 -9.10 -4.97 20.19
N SER A 602 -8.54 -3.92 19.56
CA SER A 602 -7.15 -3.95 19.06
C SER A 602 -6.18 -4.17 20.21
N GLU A 603 -5.03 -4.73 19.92
CA GLU A 603 -3.96 -4.97 20.89
C GLU A 603 -3.62 -3.69 21.68
N GLU A 604 -3.48 -2.56 20.97
CA GLU A 604 -3.20 -1.26 21.60
C GLU A 604 -4.26 -0.86 22.64
N VAL A 605 -5.55 -1.04 22.32
CA VAL A 605 -6.64 -0.72 23.25
C VAL A 605 -6.63 -1.68 24.45
N LEU A 606 -6.43 -2.97 24.20
CA LEU A 606 -6.39 -3.96 25.29
C LEU A 606 -5.16 -3.75 26.18
N GLN A 607 -4.01 -3.43 25.64
CA GLN A 607 -2.80 -3.12 26.42
C GLN A 607 -3.01 -1.96 27.40
N GLN A 608 -3.74 -0.92 26.99
CA GLN A 608 -4.11 0.20 27.89
C GLN A 608 -5.04 -0.21 29.03
N LEU A 609 -5.70 -1.34 28.89
CA LEU A 609 -6.71 -1.85 29.85
C LEU A 609 -6.21 -3.00 30.74
N ARG A 610 -4.93 -3.38 30.63
CA ARG A 610 -4.33 -4.49 31.38
C ARG A 610 -4.62 -4.46 32.90
N SER A 611 -4.51 -3.26 33.49
CA SER A 611 -4.76 -3.06 34.92
C SER A 611 -6.23 -3.13 35.34
N LYS A 612 -7.16 -3.22 34.38
CA LYS A 612 -8.60 -3.15 34.65
C LYS A 612 -9.21 -4.53 34.94
N SER A 613 -8.68 -5.59 34.35
CA SER A 613 -9.19 -6.96 34.59
C SER A 613 -8.15 -8.00 34.14
N PRO A 614 -7.93 -9.07 34.87
CA PRO A 614 -6.97 -10.14 34.51
C PRO A 614 -7.33 -10.84 33.20
N ILE A 615 -8.57 -10.85 32.75
CA ILE A 615 -9.00 -11.45 31.48
C ILE A 615 -8.31 -10.78 30.27
N ILE A 616 -7.90 -9.52 30.40
CA ILE A 616 -7.23 -8.77 29.33
C ILE A 616 -5.85 -9.37 29.05
N ASP A 617 -5.08 -9.67 30.08
CA ASP A 617 -3.77 -10.30 29.93
C ASP A 617 -3.91 -11.68 29.28
N GLU A 618 -4.89 -12.46 29.70
CA GLU A 618 -5.15 -13.77 29.14
C GLU A 618 -5.56 -13.70 27.65
N ILE A 619 -6.41 -12.74 27.27
CA ILE A 619 -6.81 -12.54 25.87
C ILE A 619 -5.61 -12.09 25.01
N LEU A 620 -4.74 -11.21 25.52
CA LEU A 620 -3.53 -10.79 24.83
C LEU A 620 -2.56 -11.95 24.65
N ASN A 621 -2.33 -12.75 25.69
CA ASN A 621 -1.51 -13.95 25.66
C ASN A 621 -2.08 -14.99 24.67
N TYR A 622 -3.38 -15.25 24.71
CA TYR A 622 -4.07 -16.15 23.78
C TYR A 622 -3.84 -15.72 22.32
N ARG A 623 -4.05 -14.44 22.03
CA ARG A 623 -3.87 -13.90 20.67
C ARG A 623 -2.43 -13.98 20.21
N GLY A 624 -1.47 -13.69 21.08
CA GLY A 624 -0.04 -13.83 20.80
C GLY A 624 0.33 -15.26 20.43
N LEU A 625 0.02 -16.22 21.31
CA LEU A 625 0.29 -17.63 21.09
C LEU A 625 -0.43 -18.20 19.86
N LYS A 626 -1.69 -17.82 19.65
CA LYS A 626 -2.46 -18.25 18.47
C LYS A 626 -1.86 -17.75 17.17
N LYS A 627 -1.37 -16.50 17.16
CA LYS A 627 -0.66 -15.92 16.02
C LYS A 627 0.64 -16.68 15.73
N LEU A 628 1.45 -16.95 16.77
CA LEU A 628 2.69 -17.71 16.63
C LEU A 628 2.43 -19.11 16.07
N LEU A 629 1.45 -19.81 16.64
CA LEU A 629 1.08 -21.16 16.21
C LEU A 629 0.62 -21.17 14.75
N SER A 630 -0.34 -20.32 14.38
CA SER A 630 -0.94 -20.35 13.05
C SER A 630 -0.03 -19.76 11.95
N THR A 631 0.75 -18.72 12.28
CA THR A 631 1.58 -17.99 11.30
C THR A 631 2.91 -18.69 11.04
N TYR A 632 3.50 -19.29 12.07
CA TYR A 632 4.82 -19.89 11.96
C TYR A 632 4.81 -21.40 12.18
N VAL A 633 4.40 -21.87 13.35
CA VAL A 633 4.57 -23.26 13.74
C VAL A 633 3.82 -24.25 12.83
N ASP A 634 2.57 -23.94 12.49
CA ASP A 634 1.73 -24.78 11.62
C ASP A 634 1.96 -24.52 10.12
N SER A 635 2.56 -23.38 9.76
CA SER A 635 2.75 -22.99 8.36
C SER A 635 4.14 -23.33 7.84
N LEU A 636 5.20 -23.14 8.62
CA LEU A 636 6.58 -23.41 8.21
C LEU A 636 6.80 -24.82 7.65
N PRO A 637 6.29 -25.91 8.25
CA PRO A 637 6.46 -27.25 7.70
C PRO A 637 5.85 -27.43 6.30
N LYS A 638 4.81 -26.65 5.97
CA LYS A 638 4.12 -26.71 4.67
C LYS A 638 4.87 -25.96 3.57
N LEU A 639 5.79 -25.08 3.97
CA LEU A 639 6.62 -24.27 3.08
C LEU A 639 7.95 -24.96 2.75
N ILE A 640 8.26 -26.09 3.40
CA ILE A 640 9.44 -26.86 3.08
C ILE A 640 9.30 -27.43 1.68
N ASN A 641 10.19 -27.01 0.78
CA ASN A 641 10.22 -27.48 -0.57
C ASN A 641 10.62 -28.97 -0.58
N PRO A 642 9.83 -29.87 -1.18
CA PRO A 642 10.08 -31.32 -1.16
C PRO A 642 11.33 -31.72 -1.92
N ARG A 643 11.78 -30.93 -2.89
CA ARG A 643 12.98 -31.21 -3.71
C ARG A 643 14.26 -30.85 -2.94
N THR A 644 14.27 -29.75 -2.22
CA THR A 644 15.48 -29.23 -1.53
C THR A 644 15.51 -29.56 -0.05
N GLY A 645 14.35 -29.86 0.56
CA GLY A 645 14.20 -30.01 2.00
C GLY A 645 14.33 -28.72 2.80
N ARG A 646 14.24 -27.54 2.16
CA ARG A 646 14.47 -26.22 2.73
C ARG A 646 13.30 -25.30 2.49
N ILE A 647 13.26 -24.21 3.24
CA ILE A 647 12.34 -23.08 2.99
C ILE A 647 13.08 -22.04 2.17
N HIS A 648 12.47 -21.59 1.09
CA HIS A 648 12.99 -20.58 0.18
C HIS A 648 12.11 -19.31 0.29
N ALA A 649 12.48 -18.44 1.23
CA ALA A 649 11.80 -17.15 1.38
C ALA A 649 12.27 -16.16 0.31
N SER A 650 11.38 -15.29 -0.17
CA SER A 650 11.75 -14.22 -1.08
C SER A 650 12.19 -12.97 -0.32
N PHE A 651 13.25 -12.30 -0.78
CA PHE A 651 13.75 -11.02 -0.27
C PHE A 651 13.52 -9.92 -1.32
N ASN A 652 12.58 -9.03 -1.06
CA ASN A 652 12.13 -8.05 -2.04
C ASN A 652 12.81 -6.70 -1.82
N GLN A 653 13.41 -6.12 -2.89
CA GLN A 653 14.09 -4.82 -2.85
C GLN A 653 13.13 -3.64 -3.06
N ALA A 654 12.04 -3.81 -3.78
CA ALA A 654 11.18 -2.75 -4.31
C ALA A 654 9.80 -2.65 -3.63
N ILE A 655 9.69 -2.99 -2.33
CA ILE A 655 8.39 -2.97 -1.61
C ILE A 655 8.35 -1.88 -0.54
N THR A 656 9.45 -1.70 0.21
CA THR A 656 9.44 -0.75 1.33
C THR A 656 9.85 0.65 0.89
N SER A 657 9.18 1.67 1.37
CA SER A 657 9.54 3.07 1.07
C SER A 657 10.83 3.55 1.78
N THR A 658 11.41 2.73 2.64
CA THR A 658 12.63 3.07 3.42
C THR A 658 13.92 2.55 2.80
N GLY A 659 13.86 1.68 1.80
CA GLY A 659 15.02 0.97 1.26
C GLY A 659 15.33 -0.36 1.96
N ARG A 660 14.70 -0.67 3.09
CA ARG A 660 14.85 -1.98 3.74
C ARG A 660 14.31 -3.10 2.84
N LEU A 661 14.92 -4.26 2.91
CA LEU A 661 14.36 -5.46 2.31
C LEU A 661 13.07 -5.85 3.02
N SER A 662 12.14 -6.45 2.31
CA SER A 662 11.03 -7.18 2.90
C SER A 662 11.15 -8.66 2.59
N SER A 663 10.64 -9.52 3.47
CA SER A 663 10.62 -10.96 3.26
C SER A 663 9.19 -11.47 3.10
N SER A 664 8.98 -12.40 2.18
CA SER A 664 7.69 -13.07 1.96
C SER A 664 7.89 -14.56 1.72
N ASP A 665 6.85 -15.32 1.96
CA ASP A 665 6.74 -16.76 1.71
C ASP A 665 7.83 -17.64 2.34
N PRO A 666 8.13 -17.51 3.66
CA PRO A 666 7.44 -16.74 4.71
C PRO A 666 8.12 -15.39 5.02
N ASN A 667 7.41 -14.51 5.75
CA ASN A 667 8.03 -13.31 6.28
C ASN A 667 8.88 -13.65 7.51
N LEU A 668 10.19 -13.83 7.31
CA LEU A 668 11.17 -14.16 8.35
C LEU A 668 11.50 -12.96 9.25
N GLN A 669 11.29 -11.72 8.77
CA GLN A 669 11.63 -10.50 9.49
C GLN A 669 10.65 -10.17 10.63
N ASN A 670 9.48 -10.83 10.66
CA ASN A 670 8.46 -10.62 11.68
C ASN A 670 8.43 -11.70 12.77
N ILE A 671 9.42 -12.60 12.82
CA ILE A 671 9.55 -13.59 13.88
C ILE A 671 9.94 -12.86 15.18
N PRO A 672 9.13 -12.96 16.25
CA PRO A 672 9.38 -12.20 17.47
C PRO A 672 10.72 -12.56 18.14
N VAL A 673 11.39 -11.53 18.68
CA VAL A 673 12.70 -11.68 19.38
C VAL A 673 12.55 -11.50 20.89
N ARG A 674 11.52 -10.77 21.34
CA ARG A 674 11.44 -10.25 22.71
C ARG A 674 10.76 -11.19 23.70
N ASP A 675 9.88 -12.06 23.22
CA ASP A 675 9.18 -13.03 24.06
C ASP A 675 9.82 -14.43 23.94
N ASP A 676 9.72 -15.21 25.00
CA ASP A 676 10.35 -16.53 25.03
C ASP A 676 9.73 -17.50 24.02
N ASP A 677 8.46 -17.31 23.68
CA ASP A 677 7.76 -18.14 22.69
C ASP A 677 8.23 -17.83 21.26
N GLY A 678 8.52 -16.56 20.96
CA GLY A 678 9.13 -16.16 19.70
C GLY A 678 10.57 -16.69 19.56
N LYS A 679 11.35 -16.70 20.65
CA LYS A 679 12.68 -17.26 20.67
C LYS A 679 12.68 -18.76 20.35
N GLU A 680 11.72 -19.53 20.85
CA GLU A 680 11.59 -20.95 20.54
C GLU A 680 11.36 -21.22 19.05
N ILE A 681 10.71 -20.29 18.32
CA ILE A 681 10.58 -20.40 16.87
C ILE A 681 11.94 -20.22 16.20
N ARG A 682 12.77 -19.28 16.66
CA ARG A 682 14.15 -19.11 16.13
C ARG A 682 15.02 -20.34 16.33
N ARG A 683 14.80 -21.09 17.41
CA ARG A 683 15.49 -22.36 17.68
C ARG A 683 15.27 -23.41 16.59
N CYS A 684 14.13 -23.32 15.86
CA CYS A 684 13.83 -24.25 14.80
C CYS A 684 14.62 -24.00 13.50
N PHE A 685 15.23 -22.83 13.34
CA PHE A 685 16.07 -22.51 12.18
C PHE A 685 17.49 -23.01 12.43
N ILE A 686 17.92 -23.96 11.62
CA ILE A 686 19.19 -24.67 11.75
C ILE A 686 20.06 -24.50 10.49
N PRO A 687 21.40 -24.64 10.60
CA PRO A 687 22.26 -24.63 9.42
C PRO A 687 22.09 -25.91 8.59
N GLU A 688 22.79 -25.97 7.47
CA GLU A 688 22.92 -27.20 6.71
C GLU A 688 23.58 -28.33 7.55
N PRO A 689 23.27 -29.61 7.25
CA PRO A 689 23.89 -30.71 7.97
C PRO A 689 25.43 -30.63 7.93
N GLY A 690 26.03 -30.66 9.09
CA GLY A 690 27.51 -30.56 9.24
C GLY A 690 28.03 -29.13 9.30
N CYS A 691 27.19 -28.12 9.22
CA CYS A 691 27.53 -26.70 9.35
C CYS A 691 27.18 -26.15 10.75
N LEU A 692 27.72 -24.99 11.06
CA LEU A 692 27.40 -24.17 12.22
C LEU A 692 26.51 -23.01 11.78
N PHE A 693 25.64 -22.55 12.67
CA PHE A 693 24.90 -21.31 12.48
C PHE A 693 25.74 -20.13 12.94
N PHE A 694 25.90 -19.15 12.11
CA PHE A 694 26.60 -17.90 12.40
C PHE A 694 25.67 -16.71 12.22
N SER A 695 25.61 -15.82 13.20
CA SER A 695 24.89 -14.57 13.15
C SER A 695 25.82 -13.40 13.36
N ALA A 696 25.68 -12.34 12.58
CA ALA A 696 26.34 -11.07 12.78
C ALA A 696 25.33 -9.94 12.71
N ASP A 697 25.31 -9.08 13.74
CA ASP A 697 24.33 -8.01 13.94
C ASP A 697 25.03 -6.67 14.16
N TYR A 698 24.50 -5.59 13.61
CA TYR A 698 25.03 -4.26 13.86
C TYR A 698 24.65 -3.77 15.25
N SER A 699 25.66 -3.42 16.03
CA SER A 699 25.48 -2.82 17.37
C SER A 699 24.99 -1.38 17.26
N GLN A 700 23.69 -1.15 17.48
CA GLN A 700 23.07 0.17 17.60
C GLN A 700 23.28 1.08 16.37
N ILE A 701 23.18 0.54 15.17
CA ILE A 701 23.49 1.25 13.92
C ILE A 701 22.71 2.54 13.74
N GLU A 702 21.40 2.55 14.05
CA GLU A 702 20.57 3.76 13.91
C GLU A 702 21.05 4.92 14.81
N LEU A 703 21.53 4.62 16.02
CA LEU A 703 22.11 5.62 16.93
C LEU A 703 23.46 6.12 16.44
N ARG A 704 24.28 5.25 15.82
CA ARG A 704 25.56 5.63 15.21
C ARG A 704 25.35 6.51 13.99
N ILE A 705 24.35 6.20 13.17
CA ILE A 705 23.94 7.04 12.03
C ILE A 705 23.44 8.39 12.55
N MET A 706 22.64 8.42 13.61
CA MET A 706 22.19 9.66 14.24
C MET A 706 23.38 10.50 14.75
N ALA A 707 24.37 9.87 15.39
CA ALA A 707 25.58 10.58 15.83
C ALA A 707 26.33 11.20 14.65
N HIS A 708 26.41 10.48 13.53
CA HIS A 708 27.03 10.99 12.30
C HIS A 708 26.28 12.16 11.68
N LEU A 709 24.95 12.03 11.51
CA LEU A 709 24.09 13.03 10.85
C LEU A 709 23.90 14.29 11.69
N SER A 710 23.85 14.14 13.03
CA SER A 710 23.66 15.25 13.94
C SER A 710 24.96 15.97 14.30
N GLU A 711 26.10 15.31 14.05
CA GLU A 711 27.44 15.77 14.50
C GLU A 711 27.48 16.15 15.99
N ASP A 712 26.59 15.53 16.79
CA ASP A 712 26.52 15.83 18.21
C ASP A 712 27.81 15.39 18.92
N PRO A 713 28.56 16.28 19.59
CA PRO A 713 29.84 15.96 20.17
C PRO A 713 29.74 14.93 21.30
N ASN A 714 28.72 15.03 22.15
CA ASN A 714 28.55 14.13 23.28
C ASN A 714 28.18 12.70 22.83
N MET A 715 27.35 12.57 21.81
CA MET A 715 26.96 11.30 21.26
C MET A 715 28.14 10.67 20.48
N THR A 716 28.87 11.49 19.73
CA THR A 716 30.05 11.04 18.96
C THR A 716 31.18 10.56 19.87
N GLU A 717 31.46 11.31 20.95
CA GLU A 717 32.47 10.95 21.96
C GLU A 717 32.11 9.62 22.63
N ALA A 718 30.86 9.44 23.08
CA ALA A 718 30.41 8.21 23.74
C ALA A 718 30.64 6.96 22.87
N PHE A 719 30.36 7.05 21.57
CA PHE A 719 30.61 5.94 20.64
C PHE A 719 32.09 5.71 20.33
N ARG A 720 32.91 6.77 20.27
CA ARG A 720 34.37 6.63 20.03
C ARG A 720 35.11 6.01 21.21
N GLU A 721 34.66 6.31 22.43
CA GLU A 721 35.18 5.73 23.64
C GLU A 721 34.70 4.30 23.90
N GLY A 722 33.77 3.77 23.08
CA GLY A 722 33.21 2.43 23.26
C GLY A 722 32.23 2.33 24.45
N ASN A 723 31.75 3.44 24.97
CA ASN A 723 30.81 3.46 26.08
C ASN A 723 29.43 2.94 25.65
N ASP A 724 28.73 2.28 26.57
CA ASP A 724 27.31 1.96 26.37
C ASP A 724 26.50 3.26 26.27
N ILE A 725 26.01 3.60 25.08
CA ILE A 725 25.29 4.84 24.83
C ILE A 725 24.04 5.00 25.71
N HIS A 726 23.38 3.87 26.07
CA HIS A 726 22.21 3.92 26.95
C HIS A 726 22.61 4.24 28.41
N ALA A 727 23.71 3.66 28.87
CA ALA A 727 24.27 3.98 30.16
C ALA A 727 24.83 5.42 30.20
N ALA A 728 25.52 5.83 29.13
CA ALA A 728 26.03 7.21 29.01
C ALA A 728 24.90 8.24 29.00
N THR A 729 23.82 7.96 28.26
CA THR A 729 22.61 8.79 28.24
C THR A 729 21.96 8.83 29.63
N ALA A 730 21.82 7.70 30.30
CA ALA A 730 21.29 7.63 31.67
C ALA A 730 22.12 8.48 32.64
N ALA A 731 23.43 8.29 32.63
CA ALA A 731 24.37 9.04 33.49
C ALA A 731 24.18 10.56 33.35
N LYS A 732 24.05 11.04 32.11
CA LYS A 732 23.86 12.45 31.81
C LYS A 732 22.47 12.98 32.18
N ILE A 733 21.39 12.21 31.92
CA ILE A 733 20.00 12.59 32.25
C ILE A 733 19.78 12.65 33.77
N TRP A 734 20.34 11.71 34.53
CA TRP A 734 20.17 11.64 35.99
C TRP A 734 21.34 12.28 36.77
N HIS A 735 22.32 12.86 36.06
CA HIS A 735 23.50 13.55 36.64
C HIS A 735 24.31 12.66 37.61
N GLU A 736 24.52 11.40 37.18
CA GLU A 736 25.23 10.37 37.94
C GLU A 736 26.49 9.93 37.18
N ASP A 737 27.43 9.31 37.86
CA ASP A 737 28.55 8.63 37.20
C ASP A 737 28.06 7.38 36.45
N ILE A 738 28.64 7.10 35.29
CA ILE A 738 28.23 5.97 34.43
C ILE A 738 28.28 4.64 35.17
N SER A 739 29.24 4.48 36.11
CA SER A 739 29.38 3.29 36.94
C SER A 739 28.27 3.11 38.00
N GLN A 740 27.47 4.16 38.25
CA GLN A 740 26.36 4.18 39.21
C GLN A 740 25.02 3.97 38.55
N VAL A 741 24.96 3.97 37.23
CA VAL A 741 23.74 3.80 36.46
C VAL A 741 23.14 2.40 36.71
N THR A 742 21.91 2.37 37.19
CA THR A 742 21.18 1.13 37.42
C THR A 742 20.62 0.56 36.11
N ASP A 743 20.37 -0.75 36.07
CA ASP A 743 19.73 -1.41 34.91
C ASP A 743 18.36 -0.79 34.57
N ALA A 744 17.61 -0.36 35.59
CA ALA A 744 16.32 0.30 35.39
C ALA A 744 16.48 1.67 34.70
N GLN A 745 17.46 2.47 35.06
CA GLN A 745 17.77 3.76 34.42
C GLN A 745 18.31 3.53 33.00
N ARG A 746 19.20 2.56 32.80
CA ARG A 746 19.69 2.18 31.48
C ARG A 746 18.55 1.77 30.56
N LYS A 747 17.60 0.95 31.04
CA LYS A 747 16.41 0.54 30.30
C LYS A 747 15.48 1.72 29.94
N LYS A 748 15.30 2.65 30.87
CA LYS A 748 14.57 3.91 30.63
C LYS A 748 15.29 4.75 29.55
N ALA A 749 16.60 4.94 29.67
CA ALA A 749 17.41 5.67 28.69
C ALA A 749 17.36 5.00 27.29
N LYS A 750 17.38 3.66 27.22
CA LYS A 750 17.18 2.94 25.97
C LYS A 750 15.82 3.28 25.31
N THR A 751 14.77 3.34 26.12
CA THR A 751 13.43 3.70 25.64
C THR A 751 13.38 5.16 25.18
N ALA A 752 14.06 6.06 25.90
CA ALA A 752 14.17 7.47 25.53
C ALA A 752 14.98 7.65 24.23
N ASN A 753 16.16 7.05 24.12
CA ASN A 753 17.03 7.15 22.95
C ASN A 753 16.27 6.79 21.66
N PHE A 754 15.68 5.60 21.62
CA PHE A 754 14.91 5.20 20.43
C PHE A 754 13.62 6.00 20.26
N GLY A 755 12.88 6.24 21.35
CA GLY A 755 11.62 6.98 21.27
C GLY A 755 11.80 8.40 20.73
N ILE A 756 12.77 9.14 21.24
CA ILE A 756 13.02 10.54 20.87
C ILE A 756 13.49 10.65 19.42
N ILE A 757 14.41 9.77 18.99
CA ILE A 757 14.88 9.74 17.60
C ILE A 757 13.72 9.50 16.64
N TYR A 758 12.76 8.63 17.01
CA TYR A 758 11.55 8.39 16.22
C TYR A 758 10.44 9.43 16.42
N GLY A 759 10.75 10.56 17.10
CA GLY A 759 9.81 11.67 17.27
C GLY A 759 8.64 11.34 18.19
N ILE A 760 8.87 10.56 19.26
CA ILE A 760 7.85 10.25 20.27
C ILE A 760 7.35 11.51 20.94
N THR A 761 6.05 11.61 21.16
CA THR A 761 5.46 12.69 21.94
C THR A 761 5.66 12.47 23.43
N THR A 762 5.57 13.54 24.25
CA THR A 762 5.60 13.44 25.72
C THR A 762 4.61 12.40 26.23
N PHE A 763 3.38 12.40 25.70
CA PHE A 763 2.35 11.42 26.04
C PHE A 763 2.76 9.98 25.69
N GLY A 764 3.30 9.78 24.48
CA GLY A 764 3.76 8.46 24.04
C GLY A 764 4.93 7.92 24.89
N LEU A 765 5.86 8.80 25.29
CA LEU A 765 6.97 8.42 26.16
C LEU A 765 6.47 8.08 27.58
N ALA A 766 5.57 8.89 28.13
CA ALA A 766 4.95 8.63 29.42
C ALA A 766 4.26 7.26 29.47
N GLN A 767 3.50 6.91 28.46
CA GLN A 767 2.84 5.60 28.35
C GLN A 767 3.86 4.45 28.26
N ARG A 768 4.89 4.57 27.40
CA ARG A 768 5.88 3.49 27.21
C ARG A 768 6.72 3.23 28.44
N MET A 769 7.03 4.27 29.21
CA MET A 769 7.83 4.17 30.42
C MET A 769 6.99 3.96 31.70
N ASN A 770 5.65 4.04 31.58
CA ASN A 770 4.71 4.01 32.70
C ASN A 770 5.04 5.05 33.78
N ILE A 771 5.24 6.32 33.33
CA ILE A 771 5.57 7.48 34.17
C ILE A 771 4.57 8.62 33.91
N GLU A 772 4.60 9.65 34.73
CA GLU A 772 3.78 10.85 34.54
C GLU A 772 4.23 11.68 33.34
N ASN A 773 3.29 12.37 32.68
CA ASN A 773 3.60 13.27 31.56
C ASN A 773 4.64 14.35 31.93
N LYS A 774 4.65 14.84 33.15
CA LYS A 774 5.62 15.82 33.62
C LYS A 774 7.04 15.25 33.65
N GLU A 775 7.20 14.02 34.13
CA GLU A 775 8.49 13.31 34.14
C GLU A 775 8.96 13.03 32.72
N ALA A 776 8.07 12.54 31.85
CA ALA A 776 8.39 12.28 30.44
C ALA A 776 8.83 13.57 29.70
N LYS A 777 8.20 14.70 29.98
CA LYS A 777 8.58 16.01 29.43
C LYS A 777 9.99 16.41 29.88
N GLN A 778 10.28 16.22 31.16
CA GLN A 778 11.61 16.51 31.73
C GLN A 778 12.68 15.65 31.07
N ILE A 779 12.45 14.36 30.93
CA ILE A 779 13.40 13.44 30.27
C ILE A 779 13.69 13.91 28.82
N ILE A 780 12.68 14.35 28.06
CA ILE A 780 12.87 14.85 26.69
C ILE A 780 13.69 16.16 26.70
N GLU A 781 13.41 17.06 27.62
CA GLU A 781 14.15 18.32 27.76
C GLU A 781 15.62 18.06 28.14
N ASP A 782 15.88 17.20 29.10
CA ASP A 782 17.23 16.82 29.56
C ASP A 782 17.99 16.08 28.45
N TYR A 783 17.30 15.23 27.67
CA TYR A 783 17.88 14.57 26.51
C TYR A 783 18.39 15.59 25.47
N PHE A 784 17.56 16.56 25.09
CA PHE A 784 17.96 17.60 24.14
C PHE A 784 18.96 18.61 24.70
N HIS A 785 19.02 18.77 26.01
CA HIS A 785 20.08 19.52 26.65
C HIS A 785 21.42 18.77 26.58
N THR A 786 21.37 17.47 26.75
CA THR A 786 22.54 16.56 26.64
C THR A 786 23.03 16.43 25.20
N PHE A 787 22.10 16.33 24.23
CA PHE A 787 22.39 16.14 22.82
C PHE A 787 21.78 17.27 21.96
N PRO A 788 22.33 18.48 22.03
CA PRO A 788 21.80 19.63 21.30
C PRO A 788 21.93 19.50 19.78
N GLY A 789 22.95 18.77 19.30
CA GLY A 789 23.15 18.48 17.88
C GLY A 789 22.02 17.62 17.32
N VAL A 790 21.52 16.65 18.09
CA VAL A 790 20.36 15.83 17.69
C VAL A 790 19.11 16.68 17.49
N LYS A 791 18.83 17.63 18.41
CA LYS A 791 17.71 18.55 18.27
C LYS A 791 17.83 19.41 17.01
N ALA A 792 19.02 19.97 16.78
CA ALA A 792 19.30 20.80 15.60
C ALA A 792 19.12 20.01 14.30
N TYR A 793 19.60 18.76 14.26
CA TYR A 793 19.41 17.88 13.12
C TYR A 793 17.92 17.59 12.85
N MET A 794 17.13 17.29 13.88
CA MET A 794 15.70 17.01 13.74
C MET A 794 14.93 18.20 13.13
N GLU A 795 15.22 19.43 13.56
CA GLU A 795 14.58 20.62 13.00
C GLU A 795 15.06 20.88 11.56
N LYS A 796 16.36 20.78 11.31
CA LYS A 796 16.94 20.94 9.97
C LYS A 796 16.38 19.94 8.97
N SER A 797 16.20 18.68 9.38
CA SER A 797 15.61 17.63 8.52
C SER A 797 14.20 17.99 8.06
N LYS A 798 13.36 18.52 8.96
CA LYS A 798 12.01 18.98 8.60
C LYS A 798 12.07 20.18 7.62
N GLU A 799 12.99 21.14 7.83
CA GLU A 799 13.16 22.28 6.95
C GLU A 799 13.60 21.87 5.55
N ILE A 800 14.58 20.97 5.45
CA ILE A 800 15.05 20.41 4.17
C ILE A 800 13.91 19.75 3.41
N VAL A 801 13.09 18.94 4.10
CA VAL A 801 11.97 18.27 3.45
C VAL A 801 10.88 19.25 3.04
N ARG A 802 10.64 20.33 3.81
CA ARG A 802 9.70 21.39 3.40
C ARG A 802 10.15 22.11 2.13
N GLU A 803 11.47 22.27 1.95
CA GLU A 803 12.04 22.89 0.76
C GLU A 803 12.09 21.95 -0.44
N LYS A 804 12.60 20.71 -0.24
CA LYS A 804 12.88 19.75 -1.31
C LYS A 804 11.71 18.83 -1.66
N GLY A 805 10.76 18.62 -0.73
CA GLY A 805 9.66 17.66 -0.85
C GLY A 805 10.03 16.22 -0.54
N TYR A 806 11.29 15.93 -0.23
CA TYR A 806 11.76 14.57 0.09
C TYR A 806 12.87 14.57 1.16
N ALA A 807 12.97 13.46 1.88
CA ALA A 807 14.10 13.11 2.74
C ALA A 807 15.11 12.28 1.93
N GLU A 808 16.39 12.38 2.28
CA GLU A 808 17.51 11.77 1.55
C GLU A 808 18.44 11.01 2.50
N THR A 809 18.88 9.79 2.12
CA THR A 809 19.83 8.97 2.88
C THR A 809 21.28 9.38 2.58
N LEU A 810 22.24 8.78 3.30
CA LEU A 810 23.67 8.92 3.03
C LEU A 810 24.08 8.45 1.61
N PHE A 811 23.28 7.62 0.98
CA PHE A 811 23.46 7.09 -0.37
C PHE A 811 22.56 7.76 -1.41
N HIS A 812 21.97 8.93 -1.06
CA HIS A 812 21.08 9.71 -1.93
C HIS A 812 19.73 9.04 -2.25
N ARG A 813 19.34 7.96 -1.56
CA ARG A 813 17.99 7.40 -1.67
C ARG A 813 16.98 8.42 -1.21
N ARG A 814 15.89 8.59 -1.98
CA ARG A 814 14.85 9.57 -1.71
C ARG A 814 13.59 8.93 -1.15
N ARG A 815 12.99 9.59 -0.17
CA ARG A 815 11.64 9.32 0.29
C ARG A 815 10.81 10.59 0.18
N TYR A 816 9.84 10.59 -0.72
CA TYR A 816 8.97 11.74 -0.93
C TYR A 816 7.98 11.89 0.21
N LEU A 817 7.78 13.12 0.70
CA LEU A 817 6.91 13.44 1.84
C LEU A 817 6.00 14.62 1.50
N PRO A 818 5.02 14.44 0.62
CA PRO A 818 4.14 15.51 0.15
C PRO A 818 3.35 16.17 1.27
N ASP A 819 3.04 15.42 2.32
CA ASP A 819 2.24 15.87 3.46
C ASP A 819 3.00 16.74 4.47
N ILE A 820 4.28 17.06 4.25
CA ILE A 820 5.13 17.81 5.19
C ILE A 820 4.57 19.22 5.49
N ASN A 821 3.84 19.80 4.54
CA ASN A 821 3.20 21.10 4.65
C ASN A 821 1.70 21.04 4.91
N SER A 822 1.14 19.85 5.21
CA SER A 822 -0.29 19.67 5.47
C SER A 822 -0.78 20.55 6.61
N HIS A 823 -1.93 21.21 6.46
CA HIS A 823 -2.57 21.95 7.52
C HIS A 823 -3.12 21.04 8.63
N ASN A 824 -3.40 19.76 8.31
CA ASN A 824 -3.79 18.77 9.32
C ASN A 824 -2.58 18.40 10.19
N GLY A 825 -2.61 18.80 11.47
CA GLY A 825 -1.51 18.58 12.42
C GLY A 825 -1.13 17.10 12.61
N THR A 826 -2.08 16.17 12.49
CA THR A 826 -1.82 14.72 12.62
C THR A 826 -1.06 14.20 11.39
N VAL A 827 -1.51 14.56 10.19
CA VAL A 827 -0.89 14.20 8.91
C VAL A 827 0.50 14.82 8.80
N ARG A 828 0.60 16.13 9.06
CA ARG A 828 1.89 16.84 9.10
C ARG A 828 2.86 16.22 10.13
N GLY A 829 2.39 15.92 11.34
CA GLY A 829 3.24 15.31 12.37
C GLY A 829 3.74 13.91 11.97
N PHE A 830 2.98 13.16 11.17
CA PHE A 830 3.45 11.91 10.60
C PHE A 830 4.55 12.14 9.55
N ALA A 831 4.37 13.09 8.65
CA ALA A 831 5.37 13.47 7.66
C ALA A 831 6.65 14.01 8.31
N GLU A 832 6.53 14.85 9.35
CA GLU A 832 7.67 15.38 10.13
C GLU A 832 8.48 14.27 10.81
N ARG A 833 7.82 13.24 11.38
CA ARG A 833 8.53 12.07 11.91
C ARG A 833 9.26 11.30 10.83
N ASN A 834 8.65 11.12 9.67
CA ASN A 834 9.29 10.46 8.53
C ASN A 834 10.46 11.27 7.98
N ALA A 835 10.40 12.61 8.00
CA ALA A 835 11.50 13.46 7.59
C ALA A 835 12.77 13.25 8.46
N ILE A 836 12.60 12.92 9.73
CA ILE A 836 13.70 12.62 10.65
C ILE A 836 14.18 11.16 10.48
N ASN A 837 13.23 10.21 10.38
CA ASN A 837 13.53 8.78 10.44
C ASN A 837 14.02 8.21 9.10
N ALA A 838 13.51 8.70 7.97
CA ALA A 838 13.84 8.14 6.67
C ALA A 838 15.34 8.21 6.33
N PRO A 839 16.07 9.31 6.62
CA PRO A 839 17.52 9.33 6.43
C PRO A 839 18.27 8.28 7.25
N ILE A 840 17.81 8.00 8.46
CA ILE A 840 18.45 7.05 9.39
C ILE A 840 18.18 5.62 8.95
N GLN A 841 16.92 5.23 8.87
CA GLN A 841 16.51 3.87 8.50
C GLN A 841 16.92 3.51 7.08
N GLY A 842 16.84 4.45 6.15
CA GLY A 842 17.26 4.23 4.79
C GLY A 842 18.79 4.08 4.67
N SER A 843 19.57 4.87 5.41
CA SER A 843 21.03 4.71 5.44
C SER A 843 21.47 3.40 6.07
N GLU A 844 20.80 2.96 7.15
CA GLU A 844 21.00 1.62 7.72
C GLU A 844 20.77 0.53 6.67
N ALA A 845 19.63 0.61 5.95
CA ALA A 845 19.31 -0.35 4.89
C ALA A 845 20.35 -0.35 3.76
N ASP A 846 20.86 0.80 3.38
CA ASP A 846 21.89 0.92 2.35
C ASP A 846 23.24 0.37 2.84
N ILE A 847 23.62 0.63 4.09
CA ILE A 847 24.87 0.13 4.70
C ILE A 847 24.88 -1.40 4.74
N ILE A 848 23.81 -2.05 5.21
CA ILE A 848 23.77 -3.52 5.27
C ILE A 848 23.77 -4.13 3.87
N LYS A 849 23.12 -3.51 2.88
CA LYS A 849 23.18 -3.95 1.48
C LYS A 849 24.62 -3.91 0.93
N VAL A 850 25.36 -2.85 1.23
CA VAL A 850 26.77 -2.74 0.87
C VAL A 850 27.59 -3.87 1.51
N ALA A 851 27.37 -4.12 2.81
CA ALA A 851 28.03 -5.22 3.51
C ALA A 851 27.72 -6.58 2.85
N MET A 852 26.45 -6.88 2.56
CA MET A 852 26.02 -8.10 1.89
C MET A 852 26.73 -8.30 0.54
N VAL A 853 26.79 -7.23 -0.28
CA VAL A 853 27.47 -7.25 -1.59
C VAL A 853 28.96 -7.52 -1.43
N ARG A 854 29.63 -6.89 -0.48
CA ARG A 854 31.08 -7.06 -0.25
C ARG A 854 31.41 -8.46 0.29
N ILE A 855 30.64 -8.94 1.26
CA ILE A 855 30.78 -10.30 1.81
C ILE A 855 30.64 -11.34 0.69
N PHE A 856 29.59 -11.22 -0.12
CA PHE A 856 29.33 -12.12 -1.23
C PHE A 856 30.47 -12.14 -2.26
N LYS A 857 31.01 -10.97 -2.62
CA LYS A 857 32.16 -10.85 -3.52
C LYS A 857 33.42 -11.50 -2.93
N ARG A 858 33.65 -11.29 -1.64
CA ARG A 858 34.81 -11.92 -0.95
C ARG A 858 34.64 -13.41 -0.85
N PHE A 859 33.45 -13.91 -0.53
CA PHE A 859 33.22 -15.36 -0.51
C PHE A 859 33.52 -16.01 -1.86
N LYS A 860 33.10 -15.38 -2.97
CA LYS A 860 33.43 -15.85 -4.32
C LYS A 860 34.93 -15.74 -4.62
N ALA A 861 35.57 -14.64 -4.27
CA ALA A 861 37.01 -14.43 -4.57
C ALA A 861 37.93 -15.34 -3.78
N GLU A 862 37.52 -15.70 -2.55
CA GLU A 862 38.31 -16.54 -1.62
C GLU A 862 37.85 -18.02 -1.58
N ASP A 863 36.96 -18.42 -2.53
CA ASP A 863 36.41 -19.79 -2.69
C ASP A 863 35.75 -20.33 -1.41
N ILE A 864 35.08 -19.45 -0.65
CA ILE A 864 34.34 -19.82 0.57
C ILE A 864 33.04 -20.52 0.17
N LYS A 865 32.81 -21.72 0.75
CA LYS A 865 31.61 -22.55 0.49
C LYS A 865 30.45 -22.24 1.40
N SER A 866 30.72 -21.61 2.53
CA SER A 866 29.71 -21.14 3.48
C SER A 866 28.73 -20.16 2.83
N LYS A 867 27.50 -20.14 3.33
CA LYS A 867 26.38 -19.47 2.63
C LYS A 867 25.70 -18.45 3.50
N MET A 868 25.43 -17.26 2.97
CA MET A 868 24.45 -16.34 3.53
C MET A 868 23.04 -16.89 3.27
N ILE A 869 22.18 -16.92 4.30
CA ILE A 869 20.88 -17.60 4.22
C ILE A 869 19.70 -16.72 4.64
N ILE A 870 19.88 -15.80 5.59
CA ILE A 870 18.80 -14.92 6.08
C ILE A 870 19.36 -13.52 6.32
N GLN A 871 18.53 -12.50 6.03
CA GLN A 871 18.74 -11.11 6.44
C GLN A 871 17.49 -10.64 7.21
N VAL A 872 17.67 -10.10 8.42
CA VAL A 872 16.61 -9.58 9.27
C VAL A 872 17.05 -8.25 9.87
N HIS A 873 16.42 -7.14 9.45
CA HIS A 873 16.76 -5.78 9.89
C HIS A 873 18.23 -5.44 9.70
N ASP A 874 19.03 -5.46 10.75
CA ASP A 874 20.47 -5.18 10.81
C ASP A 874 21.34 -6.45 11.03
N GLU A 875 20.74 -7.64 10.94
CA GLU A 875 21.32 -8.95 11.18
C GLU A 875 21.51 -9.74 9.88
N LEU A 876 22.68 -10.39 9.72
CA LEU A 876 23.00 -11.34 8.66
C LEU A 876 23.26 -12.72 9.25
N ASN A 877 22.66 -13.74 8.66
CA ASN A 877 22.77 -15.12 9.12
C ASN A 877 23.36 -16.04 8.06
N PHE A 878 24.20 -16.96 8.50
CA PHE A 878 24.97 -17.83 7.62
C PHE A 878 24.93 -19.30 8.08
N SER A 879 25.02 -20.19 7.11
CA SER A 879 25.33 -21.59 7.30
C SER A 879 26.82 -21.79 6.98
N VAL A 880 27.63 -22.16 7.98
CA VAL A 880 29.09 -22.10 7.89
C VAL A 880 29.74 -23.48 8.12
N TYR A 881 30.59 -23.88 7.21
CA TYR A 881 31.40 -25.07 7.38
C TYR A 881 32.39 -24.88 8.52
N PRO A 882 32.59 -25.87 9.42
CA PRO A 882 33.46 -25.73 10.59
C PRO A 882 34.92 -25.33 10.26
N GLU A 883 35.41 -25.78 9.11
CA GLU A 883 36.76 -25.46 8.62
C GLU A 883 36.90 -24.00 8.13
N GLU A 884 35.82 -23.34 7.80
CA GLU A 884 35.82 -21.96 7.36
C GLU A 884 35.46 -20.97 8.47
N LYS A 885 35.21 -21.46 9.69
CA LYS A 885 34.65 -20.68 10.82
C LYS A 885 35.37 -19.36 11.06
N GLU A 886 36.66 -19.40 11.30
CA GLU A 886 37.47 -18.21 11.64
C GLU A 886 37.52 -17.24 10.45
N LYS A 887 37.64 -17.79 9.24
CA LYS A 887 37.73 -16.99 8.03
C LYS A 887 36.40 -16.27 7.69
N VAL A 888 35.31 -16.95 7.87
CA VAL A 888 33.95 -16.35 7.64
C VAL A 888 33.70 -15.25 8.65
N GLU A 889 33.99 -15.47 9.95
CA GLU A 889 33.84 -14.44 10.98
C GLU A 889 34.70 -13.20 10.66
N GLU A 890 35.97 -13.39 10.31
CA GLU A 890 36.88 -12.31 9.91
C GLU A 890 36.27 -11.50 8.75
N ILE A 891 35.87 -12.15 7.66
CA ILE A 891 35.34 -11.49 6.46
C ILE A 891 34.05 -10.74 6.80
N VAL A 892 33.08 -11.40 7.46
CA VAL A 892 31.76 -10.81 7.73
C VAL A 892 31.89 -9.61 8.66
N VAL A 893 32.61 -9.73 9.76
CA VAL A 893 32.79 -8.63 10.71
C VAL A 893 33.54 -7.47 10.06
N GLU A 894 34.62 -7.75 9.33
CA GLU A 894 35.39 -6.71 8.63
C GLU A 894 34.53 -5.94 7.60
N GLU A 895 33.79 -6.63 6.74
CA GLU A 895 32.99 -5.99 5.70
C GLU A 895 31.77 -5.25 6.27
N MET A 896 31.16 -5.74 7.34
CA MET A 896 30.10 -5.02 8.05
C MET A 896 30.65 -3.74 8.69
N GLN A 897 31.77 -3.81 9.42
CA GLN A 897 32.38 -2.64 10.08
C GLN A 897 32.89 -1.59 9.10
N ASN A 898 33.31 -2.00 7.90
CA ASN A 898 33.85 -1.11 6.86
C ASN A 898 32.85 -0.79 5.74
N ALA A 899 31.58 -1.18 5.86
CA ALA A 899 30.58 -0.97 4.82
C ALA A 899 30.41 0.52 4.45
N TYR A 900 30.49 1.40 5.45
CA TYR A 900 30.44 2.86 5.28
C TYR A 900 31.30 3.56 6.35
N GLN A 901 31.92 4.67 6.01
CA GLN A 901 32.73 5.44 6.96
C GLN A 901 31.88 6.54 7.63
N LEU A 902 31.43 6.26 8.85
CA LEU A 902 30.78 7.24 9.71
C LEU A 902 31.81 8.04 10.55
N ASN A 903 31.40 9.10 11.22
CA ASN A 903 32.21 9.83 12.20
C ASN A 903 32.46 9.01 13.48
N VAL A 904 31.73 7.93 13.67
CA VAL A 904 31.85 6.95 14.74
C VAL A 904 32.04 5.56 14.14
N PRO A 905 32.73 4.64 14.83
CA PRO A 905 32.94 3.29 14.29
C PRO A 905 31.59 2.56 14.12
N LEU A 906 31.43 1.81 13.02
CA LEU A 906 30.45 0.75 12.93
C LEU A 906 30.97 -0.46 13.69
N VAL A 907 30.11 -1.11 14.47
CA VAL A 907 30.45 -2.31 15.25
C VAL A 907 29.47 -3.41 14.88
N ALA A 908 30.00 -4.59 14.58
CA ALA A 908 29.20 -5.78 14.34
C ALA A 908 29.51 -6.80 15.45
N ASP A 909 28.47 -7.24 16.14
CA ASP A 909 28.53 -8.30 17.14
C ASP A 909 28.32 -9.65 16.42
N ALA A 910 29.11 -10.68 16.78
CA ALA A 910 29.09 -11.96 16.13
C ALA A 910 28.79 -13.09 17.13
N GLY A 911 27.98 -14.05 16.74
CA GLY A 911 27.62 -15.20 17.57
C GLY A 911 27.55 -16.51 16.78
N TRP A 912 27.79 -17.62 17.50
CA TRP A 912 27.84 -18.97 16.96
C TRP A 912 26.87 -19.89 17.71
N GLY A 913 26.23 -20.79 17.00
CA GLY A 913 25.33 -21.78 17.60
C GLY A 913 25.02 -22.94 16.68
N ASN A 914 24.17 -23.84 17.17
CA ASN A 914 23.59 -24.92 16.37
C ASN A 914 22.26 -24.52 15.71
N ASN A 915 21.76 -23.36 16.07
CA ASN A 915 20.51 -22.78 15.55
C ASN A 915 20.55 -21.26 15.69
N TRP A 916 19.55 -20.60 15.13
CA TRP A 916 19.47 -19.14 15.12
C TRP A 916 19.39 -18.53 16.54
N LEU A 917 18.66 -19.19 17.47
CA LEU A 917 18.53 -18.68 18.84
C LEU A 917 19.86 -18.70 19.60
N GLU A 918 20.67 -19.74 19.42
CA GLU A 918 21.96 -19.87 20.09
C GLU A 918 23.02 -18.90 19.54
N ALA A 919 22.88 -18.54 18.26
CA ALA A 919 23.83 -17.66 17.57
C ALA A 919 23.52 -16.16 17.73
N HIS A 920 22.36 -15.79 18.26
CA HIS A 920 21.90 -14.39 18.38
C HIS A 920 22.07 -13.80 19.79
#